data_3d9092359c0af77c5bc9bc8c3c42a8c1
#
_entry.id   3d9092359c0af77c5bc9bc8c3c42a8c1
#
_cell.length_a   1.000
_cell.length_b   1.000
_cell.length_c   1.000
_cell.angle_alpha   90.00
_cell.angle_beta   90.00
_cell.angle_gamma   90.00
#
_symmetry.space_group_name_H-M   'P 1'
#
loop_
_entity.id
_entity.type
_entity.pdbx_description
1 polymer ?
#
loop_
_entity_poly.entity_id
_entity_poly.type
_entity_poly.pdbx_seq_one_letter_code
_entity_poly.pdbx_strand_id
1 'polypeptide(L)'
;MLESWLALFRGGKLSYTLAAIAIFIGALPILFIHDIPQINYLLIILLLFFAFIKAQRNLKFFILIIISFIWACWHANEVIEKINFLSQRYQPLDITIISSPLFNQEKGKIKVRIDKIEGKFVFPPLYAVWQAKGKTNNKLCEGQSWRIHARLNPLHASLNEGGFDQQRYRLSQRIIGKLKSSQSTVINSQCSPRHNIIESYKKNISILENAGITYALMFGERGLLTTELSMLLQNTGVSHLIAISGLHIGLSYLLGYWIARLLLYRLPRYFINPNIPIVIGFIFAGLYGWISGFAIPAVRALIALGLWIYITQQNSRYFSWQWAIWSIGLIIAADPLTILSDSFWLSSFAVLAILYWFQLFPLASYSHYPKMMRWIIPFIHLQVGLLILLAPIQIMLFQGFNLMNFWANLWLVPIVSWLVVPFILLSFLLLPFPVPDIHQFILQLIDRIISLGIKPLKGLSHFWFELPSISVWLFLFCWLIGGFITFGWYKSYIGLLGCIIAICIGTENNADKEEPQWSLTTLDIGHGLAVIIQQNGVAYLYDTGNRWADGNNAQRQIIPYLKRKKIIPMGIILSHNHLDHTGGVNFLTRQYPWLNIRSSFGGKKHLPCYKGQRWQWGKLNFEVLWPEQLSKKSHNNDSCVIMLSDGKHKILLTGDIENQGEKAITALYKHQLDSDILFAPHHGSNTSSTSLFIRTVSPKVVLVSSARYSPWKIPSHKVYLRYKHSNIKWINTAESGQITVWFKKEKLQIARYRQEIHPRWYHLWFGDLTFPE
;
A
#
# COMPACT_ATOMS: atom_id res chain seq x y z
N MET A 1 -16.96 34.83 -1.04
CA MET A 1 -16.28 33.62 -1.61
C MET A 1 -17.19 32.86 -2.57
N LEU A 2 -18.46 32.56 -2.24
CA LEU A 2 -19.39 31.92 -3.19
C LEU A 2 -19.63 32.78 -4.44
N GLU A 3 -19.77 34.09 -4.27
CA GLU A 3 -19.86 35.02 -5.42
C GLU A 3 -18.57 35.03 -6.28
N SER A 4 -17.39 34.91 -5.67
CA SER A 4 -16.15 34.77 -6.43
C SER A 4 -16.05 33.41 -7.13
N TRP A 5 -16.61 32.32 -6.55
CA TRP A 5 -16.75 31.03 -7.21
C TRP A 5 -17.77 31.06 -8.36
N LEU A 6 -18.93 31.71 -8.15
CA LEU A 6 -19.93 31.93 -9.20
C LEU A 6 -19.43 32.87 -10.29
N ALA A 7 -18.60 33.86 -9.94
CA ALA A 7 -17.92 34.71 -10.92
C ALA A 7 -16.96 33.96 -11.85
N LEU A 8 -16.35 32.84 -11.38
CA LEU A 8 -15.54 31.93 -12.23
C LEU A 8 -16.36 31.31 -13.37
N PHE A 9 -17.67 31.13 -13.17
CA PHE A 9 -18.60 30.64 -14.20
C PHE A 9 -19.15 31.74 -15.11
N ARG A 10 -19.10 33.02 -14.69
CA ARG A 10 -19.67 34.13 -15.45
C ARG A 10 -18.82 34.64 -16.61
N GLY A 11 -17.51 34.38 -16.58
CA GLY A 11 -16.59 34.88 -17.62
C GLY A 11 -16.24 33.84 -18.70
N GLY A 12 -16.88 33.74 -19.81
CA GLY A 12 -16.71 32.89 -21.02
C GLY A 12 -15.46 32.05 -21.27
N LYS A 13 -14.42 32.14 -20.43
CA LYS A 13 -13.21 31.29 -20.41
C LYS A 13 -13.25 30.38 -19.21
N LEU A 14 -12.94 29.09 -19.41
CA LEU A 14 -12.76 28.16 -18.31
C LEU A 14 -11.55 28.62 -17.49
N SER A 15 -11.74 28.91 -16.18
CA SER A 15 -10.60 29.31 -15.34
C SER A 15 -9.68 28.11 -15.09
N TYR A 16 -8.38 28.36 -14.90
CA TYR A 16 -7.40 27.29 -14.58
C TYR A 16 -7.80 26.48 -13.34
N THR A 17 -8.47 27.12 -12.39
CA THR A 17 -8.95 26.44 -11.17
C THR A 17 -10.05 25.42 -11.49
N LEU A 18 -11.03 25.82 -12.33
CA LEU A 18 -12.08 24.90 -12.78
C LEU A 18 -11.50 23.78 -13.65
N ALA A 19 -10.51 24.08 -14.47
CA ALA A 19 -9.82 23.07 -15.28
C ALA A 19 -9.12 22.03 -14.36
N ALA A 20 -8.39 22.47 -13.36
CA ALA A 20 -7.72 21.58 -12.41
C ALA A 20 -8.72 20.72 -11.60
N ILE A 21 -9.85 21.31 -11.20
CA ILE A 21 -10.93 20.56 -10.53
C ILE A 21 -11.57 19.54 -11.46
N ALA A 22 -11.81 19.89 -12.73
CA ALA A 22 -12.36 18.98 -13.72
C ALA A 22 -11.41 17.80 -13.97
N ILE A 23 -10.09 18.03 -14.05
CA ILE A 23 -9.07 16.98 -14.17
C ILE A 23 -9.11 16.04 -12.96
N PHE A 24 -9.19 16.59 -11.76
CA PHE A 24 -9.29 15.78 -10.53
C PHE A 24 -10.57 14.93 -10.50
N ILE A 25 -11.73 15.53 -10.77
CA ILE A 25 -13.03 14.82 -10.78
C ILE A 25 -13.04 13.74 -11.86
N GLY A 26 -12.51 14.02 -13.04
CA GLY A 26 -12.48 13.07 -14.14
C GLY A 26 -11.57 11.87 -13.89
N ALA A 27 -10.46 12.05 -13.16
CA ALA A 27 -9.58 10.94 -12.82
C ALA A 27 -10.11 10.08 -11.64
N LEU A 28 -10.97 10.64 -10.76
CA LEU A 28 -11.42 9.99 -9.53
C LEU A 28 -12.12 8.62 -9.73
N PRO A 29 -12.97 8.40 -10.76
CA PRO A 29 -13.66 7.13 -10.96
C PRO A 29 -12.73 5.92 -11.12
N ILE A 30 -11.46 6.11 -11.58
CA ILE A 30 -10.48 5.04 -11.75
C ILE A 30 -10.19 4.27 -10.44
N LEU A 31 -10.45 4.89 -9.28
CA LEU A 31 -10.32 4.24 -7.96
C LEU A 31 -11.39 3.18 -7.68
N PHE A 32 -12.57 3.33 -8.29
CA PHE A 32 -13.78 2.63 -7.86
C PHE A 32 -14.30 1.65 -8.90
N ILE A 33 -13.98 1.83 -10.19
CA ILE A 33 -14.50 0.99 -11.27
C ILE A 33 -14.01 -0.44 -11.15
N HIS A 34 -14.89 -1.39 -11.47
CA HIS A 34 -14.60 -2.81 -11.53
C HIS A 34 -13.76 -3.16 -12.77
N ASP A 35 -14.20 -2.69 -13.94
CA ASP A 35 -13.55 -2.91 -15.23
C ASP A 35 -13.28 -1.57 -15.89
N ILE A 36 -12.21 -1.50 -16.68
CA ILE A 36 -11.89 -0.28 -17.43
C ILE A 36 -12.79 -0.25 -18.67
N PRO A 37 -13.56 0.83 -18.87
CA PRO A 37 -14.40 0.97 -20.06
C PRO A 37 -13.54 0.95 -21.33
N GLN A 38 -14.09 0.39 -22.41
CA GLN A 38 -13.46 0.46 -23.71
C GLN A 38 -13.41 1.92 -24.20
N ILE A 39 -12.24 2.35 -24.61
CA ILE A 39 -11.96 3.76 -24.99
C ILE A 39 -12.88 4.21 -26.13
N ASN A 40 -13.23 3.32 -27.04
CA ASN A 40 -14.11 3.62 -28.18
C ASN A 40 -15.47 4.17 -27.73
N TYR A 41 -16.10 3.58 -26.72
CA TYR A 41 -17.37 4.07 -26.19
C TYR A 41 -17.21 5.46 -25.52
N LEU A 42 -16.11 5.67 -24.84
CA LEU A 42 -15.83 6.98 -24.22
C LEU A 42 -15.58 8.07 -25.25
N LEU A 43 -14.92 7.74 -26.37
CA LEU A 43 -14.73 8.66 -27.50
C LEU A 43 -16.06 9.02 -28.17
N ILE A 44 -16.98 8.07 -28.33
CA ILE A 44 -18.33 8.34 -28.86
C ILE A 44 -19.08 9.31 -27.94
N ILE A 45 -19.05 9.06 -26.62
CA ILE A 45 -19.65 9.97 -25.63
C ILE A 45 -19.03 11.37 -25.75
N LEU A 46 -17.71 11.46 -25.87
CA LEU A 46 -17.02 12.74 -26.04
C LEU A 46 -17.46 13.45 -27.34
N LEU A 47 -17.58 12.75 -28.46
CA LEU A 47 -18.04 13.31 -29.74
C LEU A 47 -19.49 13.83 -29.63
N LEU A 48 -20.37 13.10 -28.96
CA LEU A 48 -21.73 13.56 -28.71
C LEU A 48 -21.75 14.86 -27.87
N PHE A 49 -20.94 14.96 -26.83
CA PHE A 49 -20.80 16.18 -26.05
C PHE A 49 -20.23 17.35 -26.90
N PHE A 50 -19.30 17.09 -27.82
CA PHE A 50 -18.80 18.11 -28.76
C PHE A 50 -19.86 18.63 -29.68
N ALA A 51 -20.81 17.79 -30.13
CA ALA A 51 -21.93 18.23 -30.99
C ALA A 51 -22.84 19.23 -30.26
N PHE A 52 -22.96 19.13 -28.95
CA PHE A 52 -23.77 20.04 -28.12
C PHE A 52 -23.02 21.29 -27.60
N ILE A 53 -21.71 21.43 -27.84
CA ILE A 53 -20.89 22.57 -27.35
C ILE A 53 -21.43 23.93 -27.77
N LYS A 54 -22.00 24.04 -29.01
CA LYS A 54 -22.55 25.31 -29.52
C LYS A 54 -23.74 25.79 -28.70
N ALA A 55 -24.40 24.94 -27.93
CA ALA A 55 -25.66 25.24 -27.25
C ALA A 55 -25.50 25.75 -25.79
N GLN A 56 -24.42 25.40 -25.07
CA GLN A 56 -24.30 25.79 -23.65
C GLN A 56 -22.86 26.00 -23.16
N ARG A 57 -22.67 27.11 -22.46
CA ARG A 57 -21.37 27.65 -21.99
C ARG A 57 -20.68 26.81 -20.90
N ASN A 58 -21.44 26.06 -20.10
CA ASN A 58 -20.92 25.23 -19.00
C ASN A 58 -20.39 23.87 -19.46
N LEU A 59 -20.58 23.54 -20.74
CA LEU A 59 -20.24 22.23 -21.30
C LEU A 59 -18.72 21.96 -21.31
N LYS A 60 -17.88 23.02 -21.41
CA LYS A 60 -16.40 22.89 -21.39
C LYS A 60 -15.85 22.21 -20.14
N PHE A 61 -16.48 22.47 -18.98
CA PHE A 61 -16.09 21.83 -17.72
C PHE A 61 -16.36 20.32 -17.76
N PHE A 62 -17.54 19.90 -18.21
CA PHE A 62 -17.91 18.50 -18.33
C PHE A 62 -17.06 17.76 -19.38
N ILE A 63 -16.75 18.42 -20.49
CA ILE A 63 -15.85 17.86 -21.52
C ILE A 63 -14.47 17.58 -20.93
N LEU A 64 -13.91 18.50 -20.15
CA LEU A 64 -12.62 18.29 -19.52
C LEU A 64 -12.64 17.16 -18.49
N ILE A 65 -13.76 16.96 -17.77
CA ILE A 65 -13.96 15.78 -16.91
C ILE A 65 -13.89 14.49 -17.74
N ILE A 66 -14.61 14.44 -18.86
CA ILE A 66 -14.62 13.26 -19.74
C ILE A 66 -13.24 13.02 -20.36
N ILE A 67 -12.57 14.04 -20.84
CA ILE A 67 -11.19 13.93 -21.37
C ILE A 67 -10.24 13.39 -20.29
N SER A 68 -10.33 13.91 -19.07
CA SER A 68 -9.50 13.44 -17.96
C SER A 68 -9.79 11.97 -17.59
N PHE A 69 -11.05 11.55 -17.64
CA PHE A 69 -11.42 10.15 -17.43
C PHE A 69 -10.88 9.25 -18.55
N ILE A 70 -11.02 9.66 -19.82
CA ILE A 70 -10.47 8.94 -20.97
C ILE A 70 -8.95 8.81 -20.84
N TRP A 71 -8.27 9.88 -20.44
CA TRP A 71 -6.83 9.90 -20.20
C TRP A 71 -6.40 8.91 -19.11
N ALA A 72 -7.15 8.87 -18.01
CA ALA A 72 -6.90 7.91 -16.91
C ALA A 72 -7.15 6.45 -17.36
N CYS A 73 -8.23 6.18 -18.08
CA CYS A 73 -8.53 4.87 -18.66
C CYS A 73 -7.48 4.42 -19.68
N TRP A 74 -7.01 5.35 -20.54
CA TRP A 74 -5.96 5.05 -21.52
C TRP A 74 -4.65 4.64 -20.83
N HIS A 75 -4.21 5.39 -19.82
CA HIS A 75 -3.01 5.04 -19.03
C HIS A 75 -3.14 3.67 -18.36
N ALA A 76 -4.31 3.35 -17.82
CA ALA A 76 -4.56 2.06 -17.17
C ALA A 76 -4.55 0.92 -18.20
N ASN A 77 -5.22 1.08 -19.35
CA ASN A 77 -5.26 0.08 -20.42
C ASN A 77 -3.87 -0.19 -21.00
N GLU A 78 -3.09 0.88 -21.28
CA GLU A 78 -1.71 0.74 -21.76
C GLU A 78 -0.84 -0.11 -20.82
N VAL A 79 -1.01 0.07 -19.50
CA VAL A 79 -0.28 -0.73 -18.51
C VAL A 79 -0.73 -2.18 -18.56
N ILE A 80 -2.04 -2.45 -18.62
CA ILE A 80 -2.61 -3.82 -18.64
C ILE A 80 -2.21 -4.55 -19.93
N GLU A 81 -2.32 -3.91 -21.09
CA GLU A 81 -1.96 -4.53 -22.37
C GLU A 81 -0.49 -4.94 -22.40
N LYS A 82 0.42 -4.07 -21.90
CA LYS A 82 1.84 -4.39 -21.80
C LYS A 82 2.11 -5.52 -20.81
N ILE A 83 1.39 -5.58 -19.69
CA ILE A 83 1.48 -6.67 -18.73
C ILE A 83 1.05 -8.00 -19.38
N ASN A 84 -0.10 -8.01 -20.06
CA ASN A 84 -0.61 -9.19 -20.74
C ASN A 84 0.38 -9.66 -21.82
N PHE A 85 0.87 -8.74 -22.64
CA PHE A 85 1.86 -9.06 -23.67
C PHE A 85 3.15 -9.68 -23.09
N LEU A 86 3.71 -9.08 -22.03
CA LEU A 86 4.95 -9.54 -21.40
C LEU A 86 4.77 -10.83 -20.59
N SER A 87 3.56 -11.15 -20.18
CA SER A 87 3.27 -12.36 -19.38
C SER A 87 3.08 -13.63 -20.19
N GLN A 88 2.76 -13.51 -21.49
CA GLN A 88 2.46 -14.65 -22.34
C GLN A 88 3.70 -15.47 -22.72
N ARG A 89 4.78 -14.81 -23.18
CA ARG A 89 6.00 -15.44 -23.66
C ARG A 89 7.24 -14.62 -23.32
N TYR A 90 8.41 -15.24 -23.50
CA TYR A 90 9.67 -14.53 -23.39
C TYR A 90 9.82 -13.53 -24.53
N GLN A 91 10.21 -12.28 -24.20
CA GLN A 91 10.38 -11.18 -25.13
C GLN A 91 11.75 -10.54 -24.96
N PRO A 92 12.34 -9.98 -26.06
CA PRO A 92 13.53 -9.16 -25.96
C PRO A 92 13.16 -7.79 -25.37
N LEU A 93 13.78 -7.44 -24.25
CA LEU A 93 13.57 -6.19 -23.51
C LEU A 93 14.89 -5.46 -23.35
N ASP A 94 14.89 -4.15 -23.61
CA ASP A 94 15.97 -3.27 -23.18
C ASP A 94 15.56 -2.64 -21.84
N ILE A 95 16.37 -2.84 -20.81
CA ILE A 95 16.10 -2.40 -19.45
C ILE A 95 17.25 -1.57 -18.91
N THR A 96 16.92 -0.59 -18.04
CA THR A 96 17.92 0.18 -17.28
C THR A 96 17.77 -0.06 -15.79
N ILE A 97 18.87 -0.31 -15.08
CA ILE A 97 18.89 -0.47 -13.63
C ILE A 97 18.70 0.91 -12.98
N ILE A 98 17.68 1.04 -12.10
CA ILE A 98 17.28 2.31 -11.47
C ILE A 98 17.41 2.32 -9.93
N SER A 99 17.82 1.22 -9.32
CA SER A 99 18.09 1.17 -7.88
C SER A 99 19.51 0.68 -7.64
N SER A 100 20.12 1.21 -6.59
CA SER A 100 21.44 0.73 -6.20
C SER A 100 21.33 -0.67 -5.58
N PRO A 101 21.99 -1.71 -6.14
CA PRO A 101 21.98 -3.06 -5.55
C PRO A 101 22.85 -3.16 -4.30
N LEU A 102 23.58 -2.11 -3.91
CA LEU A 102 24.63 -2.11 -2.91
C LEU A 102 24.16 -2.56 -1.52
N PHE A 103 22.90 -2.29 -1.16
CA PHE A 103 22.32 -2.59 0.15
C PHE A 103 21.10 -3.51 0.08
N ASN A 104 20.75 -4.01 -1.10
CA ASN A 104 19.59 -4.89 -1.24
C ASN A 104 20.03 -6.33 -0.96
N GLN A 105 19.83 -6.81 0.28
CA GLN A 105 20.21 -8.15 0.75
C GLN A 105 19.37 -9.28 0.13
N GLU A 106 18.24 -8.97 -0.52
CA GLU A 106 17.51 -9.97 -1.29
C GLU A 106 18.33 -10.34 -2.55
N LYS A 107 19.05 -11.45 -2.47
CA LYS A 107 19.93 -11.99 -3.51
C LYS A 107 19.34 -11.82 -4.91
N GLY A 108 19.92 -10.88 -5.69
CA GLY A 108 19.68 -10.76 -7.12
C GLY A 108 18.38 -10.06 -7.56
N LYS A 109 17.63 -9.43 -6.67
CA LYS A 109 16.42 -8.67 -7.04
C LYS A 109 16.73 -7.17 -7.21
N ILE A 110 16.62 -6.67 -8.44
CA ILE A 110 17.00 -5.31 -8.83
C ILE A 110 15.80 -4.63 -9.47
N LYS A 111 15.50 -3.39 -9.05
CA LYS A 111 14.47 -2.59 -9.69
C LYS A 111 15.00 -2.03 -11.02
N VAL A 112 14.27 -2.26 -12.09
CA VAL A 112 14.63 -1.84 -13.45
C VAL A 112 13.49 -1.07 -14.09
N ARG A 113 13.84 -0.15 -15.00
CA ARG A 113 12.91 0.48 -15.94
C ARG A 113 12.96 -0.30 -17.25
N ILE A 114 11.81 -0.54 -17.84
CA ILE A 114 11.69 -1.12 -19.17
C ILE A 114 11.72 0.01 -20.16
N ASP A 115 12.78 0.12 -20.95
CA ASP A 115 12.97 1.20 -21.92
C ASP A 115 12.38 0.84 -23.28
N LYS A 116 12.59 -0.43 -23.74
CA LYS A 116 12.06 -0.92 -25.00
C LYS A 116 11.53 -2.34 -24.88
N ILE A 117 10.45 -2.62 -25.61
CA ILE A 117 9.88 -3.94 -25.83
C ILE A 117 9.95 -4.21 -27.32
N GLU A 118 10.64 -5.30 -27.74
CA GLU A 118 10.85 -5.62 -29.17
C GLU A 118 11.37 -4.42 -30.00
N GLY A 119 12.27 -3.62 -29.43
CA GLY A 119 12.85 -2.43 -30.06
C GLY A 119 12.00 -1.16 -30.00
N LYS A 120 10.71 -1.23 -29.62
CA LYS A 120 9.81 -0.07 -29.48
C LYS A 120 9.90 0.55 -28.10
N PHE A 121 9.97 1.88 -28.02
CA PHE A 121 9.99 2.61 -26.75
C PHE A 121 8.69 2.41 -25.94
N VAL A 122 8.84 2.33 -24.62
CA VAL A 122 7.73 2.13 -23.69
C VAL A 122 7.29 3.47 -23.09
N PHE A 123 6.05 3.85 -23.40
CA PHE A 123 5.39 4.99 -22.77
C PHE A 123 3.96 4.56 -22.37
N PRO A 124 3.47 4.91 -21.19
CA PRO A 124 4.18 5.49 -20.04
C PRO A 124 5.29 4.56 -19.50
N PRO A 125 6.30 5.09 -18.76
CA PRO A 125 7.41 4.28 -18.25
C PRO A 125 6.91 3.19 -17.31
N LEU A 126 7.41 1.97 -17.50
CA LEU A 126 7.10 0.80 -16.67
C LEU A 126 8.33 0.34 -15.91
N TYR A 127 8.09 -0.14 -14.70
CA TYR A 127 9.12 -0.65 -13.81
C TYR A 127 8.84 -2.11 -13.46
N ALA A 128 9.90 -2.86 -13.22
CA ALA A 128 9.81 -4.24 -12.79
C ALA A 128 10.95 -4.59 -11.83
N VAL A 129 10.84 -5.73 -11.17
CA VAL A 129 11.93 -6.32 -10.40
C VAL A 129 12.57 -7.41 -11.26
N TRP A 130 13.79 -7.18 -11.68
CA TRP A 130 14.58 -8.19 -12.42
C TRP A 130 15.32 -9.07 -11.44
N GLN A 131 15.22 -10.39 -11.64
CA GLN A 131 16.00 -11.39 -10.92
C GLN A 131 17.12 -11.86 -11.84
N ALA A 132 18.32 -11.32 -11.65
CA ALA A 132 19.50 -11.73 -12.40
C ALA A 132 19.86 -13.18 -12.00
N LYS A 133 19.74 -14.12 -12.94
CA LYS A 133 20.19 -15.50 -12.78
C LYS A 133 21.61 -15.63 -13.33
N GLY A 134 22.50 -16.21 -12.55
CA GLY A 134 23.84 -16.60 -12.98
C GLY A 134 24.95 -15.72 -12.46
N LYS A 135 26.19 -16.21 -12.59
CA LYS A 135 27.44 -15.51 -12.32
C LYS A 135 27.59 -14.35 -13.34
N THR A 136 26.88 -13.25 -13.14
CA THR A 136 27.30 -12.01 -13.77
C THR A 136 28.58 -11.60 -13.02
N ASN A 137 29.75 -11.91 -13.61
CA ASN A 137 31.06 -11.49 -13.09
C ASN A 137 31.17 -9.95 -12.96
N ASN A 138 30.24 -9.21 -13.50
CA ASN A 138 30.19 -7.75 -13.44
C ASN A 138 29.34 -7.28 -12.26
N LYS A 139 29.92 -6.43 -11.42
CA LYS A 139 29.20 -5.70 -10.38
C LYS A 139 28.01 -4.96 -11.03
N LEU A 140 26.78 -5.35 -10.70
CA LEU A 140 25.58 -4.66 -11.17
C LEU A 140 25.47 -3.30 -10.48
N CYS A 141 25.27 -2.24 -11.25
CA CYS A 141 25.13 -0.88 -10.73
C CYS A 141 24.00 -0.13 -11.39
N GLU A 142 23.52 0.91 -10.72
CA GLU A 142 22.51 1.82 -11.26
C GLU A 142 23.03 2.55 -12.51
N GLY A 143 22.17 2.69 -13.52
CA GLY A 143 22.49 3.32 -14.79
C GLY A 143 22.89 2.34 -15.89
N GLN A 144 23.31 1.12 -15.58
CA GLN A 144 23.59 0.10 -16.58
C GLN A 144 22.35 -0.24 -17.37
N SER A 145 22.52 -0.38 -18.70
CA SER A 145 21.48 -0.85 -19.61
C SER A 145 21.78 -2.25 -20.12
N TRP A 146 20.76 -3.08 -20.10
CA TRP A 146 20.86 -4.50 -20.45
C TRP A 146 19.79 -4.87 -21.47
N ARG A 147 20.16 -5.74 -22.41
CA ARG A 147 19.19 -6.45 -23.25
C ARG A 147 18.96 -7.81 -22.65
N ILE A 148 17.72 -8.10 -22.29
CA ILE A 148 17.34 -9.38 -21.66
C ILE A 148 16.24 -10.04 -22.48
N HIS A 149 16.29 -11.37 -22.57
CA HIS A 149 15.16 -12.15 -23.07
C HIS A 149 14.37 -12.64 -21.86
N ALA A 150 13.24 -12.01 -21.58
CA ALA A 150 12.54 -12.20 -20.30
C ALA A 150 11.03 -12.33 -20.46
N ARG A 151 10.42 -13.03 -19.50
CA ARG A 151 8.97 -13.12 -19.30
C ARG A 151 8.59 -12.44 -17.99
N LEU A 152 7.48 -11.71 -18.01
CA LEU A 152 6.94 -11.07 -16.81
C LEU A 152 6.10 -12.07 -16.01
N ASN A 153 6.36 -12.14 -14.71
CA ASN A 153 5.40 -12.63 -13.74
C ASN A 153 4.66 -11.41 -13.18
N PRO A 154 3.41 -11.15 -13.58
CA PRO A 154 2.63 -10.01 -13.11
C PRO A 154 2.57 -9.95 -11.60
N LEU A 155 2.46 -8.75 -11.07
CA LEU A 155 2.34 -8.57 -9.63
C LEU A 155 1.01 -9.15 -9.15
N HIS A 156 1.11 -10.07 -8.22
CA HIS A 156 -0.01 -10.63 -7.50
C HIS A 156 0.24 -10.47 -5.99
N ALA A 157 -0.69 -9.88 -5.28
CA ALA A 157 -0.60 -9.65 -3.84
C ALA A 157 -1.71 -10.39 -3.11
N SER A 158 -1.42 -10.80 -1.88
CA SER A 158 -2.45 -11.30 -0.97
C SER A 158 -3.40 -10.18 -0.60
N LEU A 159 -4.69 -10.36 -0.83
CA LEU A 159 -5.72 -9.37 -0.60
C LEU A 159 -6.74 -9.86 0.43
N ASN A 160 -6.79 -9.15 1.56
CA ASN A 160 -7.70 -9.40 2.67
C ASN A 160 -8.28 -8.09 3.18
N GLU A 161 -9.48 -8.12 3.74
CA GLU A 161 -10.05 -6.97 4.44
C GLU A 161 -9.15 -6.54 5.60
N GLY A 162 -8.87 -5.25 5.66
CA GLY A 162 -7.95 -4.68 6.65
C GLY A 162 -6.47 -4.83 6.31
N GLY A 163 -6.11 -5.67 5.33
CA GLY A 163 -4.73 -5.84 4.86
C GLY A 163 -4.27 -4.68 3.97
N PHE A 164 -2.95 -4.53 3.84
CA PHE A 164 -2.36 -3.56 2.93
C PHE A 164 -2.49 -3.99 1.47
N ASP A 165 -3.11 -3.16 0.63
CA ASP A 165 -3.23 -3.39 -0.80
C ASP A 165 -1.91 -3.12 -1.53
N GLN A 166 -1.04 -4.12 -1.53
CA GLN A 166 0.25 -4.04 -2.20
C GLN A 166 0.10 -3.94 -3.73
N GLN A 167 -1.00 -4.45 -4.29
CA GLN A 167 -1.25 -4.44 -5.73
C GLN A 167 -1.53 -3.02 -6.21
N ARG A 168 -2.46 -2.31 -5.55
CA ARG A 168 -2.73 -0.89 -5.77
C ARG A 168 -1.48 -0.02 -5.56
N TYR A 169 -0.78 -0.24 -4.45
CA TYR A 169 0.43 0.51 -4.11
C TYR A 169 1.54 0.37 -5.16
N ARG A 170 1.81 -0.84 -5.64
CA ARG A 170 2.84 -1.08 -6.66
C ARG A 170 2.44 -0.54 -8.02
N LEU A 171 1.16 -0.66 -8.38
CA LEU A 171 0.64 -0.11 -9.62
C LEU A 171 0.72 1.42 -9.66
N SER A 172 0.46 2.10 -8.54
CA SER A 172 0.65 3.56 -8.44
C SER A 172 2.11 4.00 -8.69
N GLN A 173 3.06 3.08 -8.53
CA GLN A 173 4.48 3.27 -8.87
C GLN A 173 4.84 2.68 -10.24
N ARG A 174 3.86 2.17 -10.99
CA ARG A 174 4.02 1.47 -12.27
C ARG A 174 4.98 0.27 -12.20
N ILE A 175 5.08 -0.37 -11.03
CA ILE A 175 5.82 -1.61 -10.84
C ILE A 175 4.91 -2.77 -11.20
N ILE A 176 5.15 -3.39 -12.36
CA ILE A 176 4.22 -4.35 -12.97
C ILE A 176 4.44 -5.80 -12.53
N GLY A 177 5.61 -6.15 -12.03
CA GLY A 177 5.88 -7.53 -11.61
C GLY A 177 7.35 -7.87 -11.53
N LYS A 178 7.64 -9.16 -11.66
CA LYS A 178 9.02 -9.72 -11.64
C LYS A 178 9.39 -10.25 -13.01
N LEU A 179 10.55 -9.84 -13.53
CA LEU A 179 11.11 -10.35 -14.79
C LEU A 179 11.98 -11.58 -14.51
N LYS A 180 11.65 -12.69 -15.16
CA LYS A 180 12.48 -13.88 -15.23
C LYS A 180 13.20 -13.88 -16.57
N SER A 181 14.52 -13.72 -16.57
CA SER A 181 15.35 -13.74 -17.79
C SER A 181 15.89 -15.13 -18.05
N SER A 182 15.94 -15.51 -19.32
CA SER A 182 16.66 -16.67 -19.83
C SER A 182 18.08 -16.30 -20.26
N GLN A 183 18.23 -15.15 -20.92
CA GLN A 183 19.50 -14.62 -21.42
C GLN A 183 19.60 -13.14 -21.06
N SER A 184 20.84 -12.65 -20.91
CA SER A 184 21.10 -11.22 -20.62
C SER A 184 22.44 -10.81 -21.22
N THR A 185 22.46 -9.68 -21.94
CA THR A 185 23.63 -9.04 -22.54
C THR A 185 23.71 -7.60 -22.12
N VAL A 186 24.89 -7.08 -21.87
CA VAL A 186 25.11 -5.69 -21.49
C VAL A 186 25.05 -4.82 -22.75
N ILE A 187 24.25 -3.75 -22.73
CA ILE A 187 24.25 -2.69 -23.77
C ILE A 187 25.20 -1.57 -23.36
N ASN A 188 25.08 -1.11 -22.10
CA ASN A 188 25.95 -0.10 -21.51
C ASN A 188 26.37 -0.53 -20.10
N SER A 189 27.67 -0.64 -19.87
CA SER A 189 28.24 -1.06 -18.59
C SER A 189 28.50 0.08 -17.62
N GLN A 190 28.31 1.34 -18.04
CA GLN A 190 28.62 2.50 -17.22
C GLN A 190 27.61 2.66 -16.07
N CYS A 191 28.14 2.87 -14.86
CA CYS A 191 27.33 3.23 -13.71
C CYS A 191 26.90 4.70 -13.77
N SER A 192 25.74 5.00 -13.21
CA SER A 192 25.27 6.38 -13.12
C SER A 192 26.14 7.21 -12.16
N PRO A 193 26.29 8.54 -12.37
CA PRO A 193 26.96 9.39 -11.39
C PRO A 193 26.36 9.32 -9.98
N ARG A 194 25.03 9.12 -9.90
CA ARG A 194 24.34 8.89 -8.63
C ARG A 194 24.85 7.63 -7.92
N HIS A 195 25.08 6.54 -8.64
CA HIS A 195 25.64 5.31 -8.07
C HIS A 195 27.02 5.55 -7.46
N ASN A 196 27.87 6.30 -8.15
CA ASN A 196 29.22 6.62 -7.66
C ASN A 196 29.17 7.44 -6.37
N ILE A 197 28.23 8.39 -6.27
CA ILE A 197 27.97 9.14 -5.03
C ILE A 197 27.54 8.19 -3.92
N ILE A 198 26.58 7.29 -4.16
CA ILE A 198 26.12 6.32 -3.14
C ILE A 198 27.27 5.43 -2.70
N GLU A 199 28.11 4.96 -3.62
CA GLU A 199 29.24 4.09 -3.30
C GLU A 199 30.29 4.79 -2.47
N SER A 200 30.56 6.09 -2.71
CA SER A 200 31.51 6.88 -1.91
C SER A 200 31.06 7.02 -0.43
N TYR A 201 29.74 7.09 -0.19
CA TYR A 201 29.21 7.16 1.18
C TYR A 201 29.01 5.79 1.85
N LYS A 202 29.02 4.70 1.10
CA LYS A 202 28.66 3.35 1.59
C LYS A 202 29.43 2.94 2.83
N LYS A 203 30.76 3.07 2.81
CA LYS A 203 31.63 2.65 3.92
C LYS A 203 31.31 3.43 5.19
N ASN A 204 31.13 4.74 5.07
CA ASN A 204 30.89 5.61 6.21
C ASN A 204 29.47 5.45 6.78
N ILE A 205 28.46 5.20 5.93
CA ILE A 205 27.08 4.93 6.35
C ILE A 205 26.95 3.58 7.03
N SER A 206 27.66 2.54 6.56
CA SER A 206 27.54 1.17 7.12
C SER A 206 28.00 1.05 8.58
N ILE A 207 28.74 2.01 9.10
CA ILE A 207 29.25 2.03 10.47
C ILE A 207 28.25 2.71 11.45
N LEU A 208 27.26 3.44 10.93
CA LEU A 208 26.30 4.21 11.72
C LEU A 208 25.26 3.31 12.40
N GLU A 209 24.84 3.66 13.61
CA GLU A 209 23.77 2.98 14.34
C GLU A 209 22.41 3.12 13.61
N ASN A 210 22.12 4.31 13.07
CA ASN A 210 20.90 4.62 12.35
C ASN A 210 21.12 4.70 10.83
N ALA A 211 22.00 3.85 10.30
CA ALA A 211 22.34 3.80 8.88
C ALA A 211 21.11 3.81 7.96
N GLY A 212 20.04 3.07 8.32
CA GLY A 212 18.81 2.98 7.53
C GLY A 212 18.08 4.31 7.38
N ILE A 213 18.05 5.15 8.43
CA ILE A 213 17.39 6.46 8.39
C ILE A 213 18.25 7.44 7.60
N THR A 214 19.55 7.49 7.90
CA THR A 214 20.50 8.36 7.20
C THR A 214 20.46 8.08 5.69
N TYR A 215 20.52 6.81 5.32
CA TYR A 215 20.47 6.37 3.91
C TYR A 215 19.15 6.74 3.23
N ALA A 216 18.01 6.57 3.93
CA ALA A 216 16.70 6.93 3.41
C ALA A 216 16.53 8.44 3.18
N LEU A 217 17.07 9.28 4.09
CA LEU A 217 17.05 10.73 3.95
C LEU A 217 18.00 11.25 2.89
N MET A 218 19.19 10.64 2.75
CA MET A 218 20.17 11.03 1.73
C MET A 218 19.73 10.63 0.32
N PHE A 219 19.31 9.39 0.14
CA PHE A 219 19.16 8.77 -1.18
C PHE A 219 17.72 8.34 -1.53
N GLY A 220 16.76 8.54 -0.63
CA GLY A 220 15.36 8.16 -0.86
C GLY A 220 15.07 6.65 -0.81
N GLU A 221 16.06 5.83 -0.48
CA GLU A 221 15.96 4.37 -0.48
C GLU A 221 15.83 3.82 0.95
N ARG A 222 14.85 2.91 1.18
CA ARG A 222 14.51 2.37 2.51
C ARG A 222 15.02 0.96 2.75
N GLY A 223 15.92 0.45 1.89
CA GLY A 223 16.39 -0.93 1.93
C GLY A 223 17.14 -1.33 3.19
N LEU A 224 17.69 -0.37 3.94
CA LEU A 224 18.39 -0.59 5.21
C LEU A 224 17.52 -0.42 6.46
N LEU A 225 16.24 -0.02 6.31
CA LEU A 225 15.33 0.14 7.45
C LEU A 225 14.91 -1.24 7.96
N THR A 226 15.15 -1.51 9.24
CA THR A 226 14.66 -2.71 9.90
C THR A 226 13.14 -2.68 10.06
N THR A 227 12.51 -3.84 10.12
CA THR A 227 11.06 -3.95 10.33
C THR A 227 10.62 -3.33 11.67
N GLU A 228 11.43 -3.53 12.73
CA GLU A 228 11.16 -2.96 14.06
C GLU A 228 11.17 -1.43 14.03
N LEU A 229 12.19 -0.84 13.41
CA LEU A 229 12.29 0.61 13.27
C LEU A 229 11.15 1.17 12.41
N SER A 230 10.81 0.49 11.32
CA SER A 230 9.68 0.89 10.45
C SER A 230 8.35 0.89 11.22
N MET A 231 8.11 -0.13 12.07
CA MET A 231 6.92 -0.19 12.91
C MET A 231 6.93 0.90 14.00
N LEU A 232 8.07 1.15 14.65
CA LEU A 232 8.19 2.21 15.64
C LEU A 232 7.79 3.56 15.04
N LEU A 233 8.32 3.88 13.85
CA LEU A 233 8.05 5.12 13.15
C LEU A 233 6.58 5.22 12.67
N GLN A 234 5.99 4.10 12.29
CA GLN A 234 4.59 4.03 11.90
C GLN A 234 3.67 4.24 13.11
N ASN A 235 3.92 3.53 14.20
CA ASN A 235 3.12 3.60 15.42
C ASN A 235 3.20 4.98 16.09
N THR A 236 4.31 5.70 15.93
CA THR A 236 4.47 7.08 16.44
C THR A 236 4.05 8.15 15.43
N GLY A 237 3.61 7.76 14.21
CA GLY A 237 3.13 8.68 13.16
C GLY A 237 4.21 9.52 12.47
N VAL A 238 5.50 9.23 12.69
CA VAL A 238 6.63 9.99 12.13
C VAL A 238 7.26 9.37 10.89
N SER A 239 6.69 8.30 10.34
CA SER A 239 7.19 7.63 9.13
C SER A 239 7.35 8.57 7.92
N HIS A 240 6.57 9.66 7.86
CA HIS A 240 6.62 10.64 6.78
C HIS A 240 7.91 11.48 6.81
N LEU A 241 8.59 11.62 7.96
CA LEU A 241 9.84 12.37 8.10
C LEU A 241 11.03 11.67 7.45
N ILE A 242 10.99 10.33 7.35
CA ILE A 242 12.04 9.53 6.71
C ILE A 242 11.83 9.42 5.19
N ALA A 243 10.62 9.74 4.72
CA ALA A 243 10.40 9.97 3.30
C ALA A 243 10.89 11.38 2.93
N ILE A 244 11.57 11.50 1.79
CA ILE A 244 11.91 12.82 1.27
C ILE A 244 10.61 13.56 1.00
N SER A 245 10.42 14.66 1.74
CA SER A 245 9.18 15.43 1.76
C SER A 245 9.31 16.74 0.98
N GLY A 246 8.18 17.42 0.77
CA GLY A 246 8.18 18.78 0.21
C GLY A 246 8.99 19.79 1.02
N LEU A 247 9.03 19.60 2.35
CA LEU A 247 9.85 20.45 3.24
C LEU A 247 11.34 20.29 2.95
N HIS A 248 11.83 19.06 2.72
CA HIS A 248 13.24 18.79 2.40
C HIS A 248 13.63 19.41 1.05
N ILE A 249 12.75 19.32 0.05
CA ILE A 249 12.94 19.99 -1.26
C ILE A 249 12.95 21.51 -1.10
N GLY A 250 12.04 22.06 -0.27
CA GLY A 250 12.00 23.47 0.05
C GLY A 250 13.25 23.98 0.77
N LEU A 251 13.79 23.21 1.71
CA LEU A 251 15.05 23.55 2.40
C LEU A 251 16.23 23.55 1.43
N SER A 252 16.29 22.59 0.51
CA SER A 252 17.32 22.58 -0.53
C SER A 252 17.22 23.79 -1.46
N TYR A 253 15.98 24.17 -1.85
CA TYR A 253 15.71 25.40 -2.60
C TYR A 253 16.22 26.62 -1.85
N LEU A 254 15.87 26.77 -0.57
CA LEU A 254 16.28 27.90 0.26
C LEU A 254 17.80 27.97 0.41
N LEU A 255 18.46 26.84 0.60
CA LEU A 255 19.92 26.78 0.68
C LEU A 255 20.57 27.35 -0.60
N GLY A 256 20.16 26.83 -1.76
CA GLY A 256 20.67 27.32 -3.05
C GLY A 256 20.36 28.80 -3.29
N TYR A 257 19.15 29.24 -2.94
CA TYR A 257 18.73 30.64 -3.03
C TYR A 257 19.62 31.55 -2.19
N TRP A 258 19.90 31.20 -0.92
CA TRP A 258 20.69 32.00 -0.03
C TRP A 258 22.18 31.99 -0.43
N ILE A 259 22.73 30.86 -0.86
CA ILE A 259 24.12 30.80 -1.39
C ILE A 259 24.27 31.74 -2.58
N ALA A 260 23.35 31.67 -3.53
CA ALA A 260 23.36 32.53 -4.71
C ALA A 260 23.25 34.01 -4.33
N ARG A 261 22.35 34.34 -3.38
CA ARG A 261 22.18 35.73 -2.91
C ARG A 261 23.42 36.24 -2.21
N LEU A 262 24.10 35.40 -1.40
CA LEU A 262 25.35 35.76 -0.75
C LEU A 262 26.48 36.01 -1.75
N LEU A 263 26.59 35.18 -2.77
CA LEU A 263 27.57 35.34 -3.83
C LEU A 263 27.30 36.62 -4.63
N LEU A 264 26.04 36.88 -5.02
CA LEU A 264 25.65 38.08 -5.74
C LEU A 264 25.90 39.37 -4.94
N TYR A 265 25.82 39.31 -3.60
CA TYR A 265 26.10 40.48 -2.76
C TYR A 265 27.50 41.02 -2.93
N ARG A 266 28.47 40.19 -3.34
CA ARG A 266 29.88 40.55 -3.57
C ARG A 266 30.14 41.03 -5.02
N LEU A 267 29.13 40.93 -5.92
CA LEU A 267 29.29 41.34 -7.32
C LEU A 267 28.86 42.79 -7.55
N PRO A 268 29.42 43.50 -8.54
CA PRO A 268 28.94 44.79 -9.00
C PRO A 268 27.45 44.76 -9.35
N ARG A 269 26.74 45.87 -9.08
CA ARG A 269 25.30 46.00 -9.28
C ARG A 269 24.83 45.64 -10.72
N TYR A 270 25.66 45.80 -11.69
CA TYR A 270 25.39 45.44 -13.11
C TYR A 270 25.09 43.94 -13.32
N PHE A 271 25.70 43.08 -12.52
CA PHE A 271 25.53 41.62 -12.59
C PHE A 271 24.39 41.09 -11.70
N ILE A 272 23.74 41.96 -10.92
CA ILE A 272 22.70 41.53 -9.97
C ILE A 272 21.38 41.41 -10.67
N ASN A 273 21.06 40.18 -11.11
CA ASN A 273 19.72 39.83 -11.58
C ASN A 273 18.95 39.14 -10.43
N PRO A 274 17.77 39.65 -10.02
CA PRO A 274 16.98 39.11 -8.90
C PRO A 274 16.46 37.68 -9.16
N ASN A 275 16.43 37.24 -10.43
CA ASN A 275 15.98 35.90 -10.80
C ASN A 275 17.08 34.83 -10.61
N ILE A 276 18.35 35.20 -10.57
CA ILE A 276 19.46 34.24 -10.41
C ILE A 276 19.32 33.39 -9.13
N PRO A 277 19.07 33.96 -7.93
CA PRO A 277 18.88 33.17 -6.72
C PRO A 277 17.69 32.19 -6.83
N ILE A 278 16.62 32.59 -7.49
CA ILE A 278 15.42 31.74 -7.71
C ILE A 278 15.77 30.53 -8.57
N VAL A 279 16.49 30.75 -9.68
CA VAL A 279 16.90 29.68 -10.59
C VAL A 279 17.90 28.74 -9.92
N ILE A 280 18.91 29.28 -9.24
CA ILE A 280 19.91 28.47 -8.51
C ILE A 280 19.23 27.67 -7.40
N GLY A 281 18.33 28.28 -6.63
CA GLY A 281 17.54 27.57 -5.62
C GLY A 281 16.77 26.39 -6.22
N PHE A 282 16.10 26.60 -7.39
CA PHE A 282 15.38 25.53 -8.06
C PHE A 282 16.30 24.42 -8.59
N ILE A 283 17.50 24.77 -9.06
CA ILE A 283 18.53 23.80 -9.47
C ILE A 283 18.95 22.95 -8.24
N PHE A 284 19.20 23.56 -7.09
CA PHE A 284 19.55 22.81 -5.85
C PHE A 284 18.43 21.86 -5.43
N ALA A 285 17.17 22.30 -5.48
CA ALA A 285 16.02 21.43 -5.22
C ALA A 285 15.96 20.27 -6.21
N GLY A 286 16.22 20.52 -7.50
CA GLY A 286 16.29 19.50 -8.54
C GLY A 286 17.44 18.52 -8.35
N LEU A 287 18.63 19.00 -7.97
CA LEU A 287 19.80 18.17 -7.67
C LEU A 287 19.53 17.22 -6.49
N TYR A 288 18.95 17.74 -5.41
CA TYR A 288 18.57 16.88 -4.27
C TYR A 288 17.48 15.87 -4.69
N GLY A 289 16.50 16.29 -5.48
CA GLY A 289 15.52 15.39 -6.09
C GLY A 289 16.16 14.27 -6.91
N TRP A 290 17.19 14.59 -7.71
CA TRP A 290 17.96 13.64 -8.50
C TRP A 290 18.77 12.67 -7.64
N ILE A 291 19.53 13.18 -6.64
CA ILE A 291 20.28 12.36 -5.68
C ILE A 291 19.34 11.39 -4.95
N SER A 292 18.12 11.82 -4.64
CA SER A 292 17.07 10.99 -4.03
C SER A 292 16.40 10.00 -4.99
N GLY A 293 16.86 9.90 -6.24
CA GLY A 293 16.29 9.02 -7.27
C GLY A 293 14.90 9.45 -7.73
N PHE A 294 14.58 10.74 -7.69
CA PHE A 294 13.26 11.29 -8.04
C PHE A 294 12.11 10.53 -7.35
N ALA A 295 12.24 10.30 -6.04
CA ALA A 295 11.15 9.72 -5.26
C ALA A 295 9.83 10.47 -5.54
N ILE A 296 8.71 9.73 -5.68
CA ILE A 296 7.41 10.30 -6.10
C ILE A 296 7.00 11.55 -5.27
N PRO A 297 7.16 11.61 -3.93
CA PRO A 297 6.89 12.84 -3.18
C PRO A 297 7.80 14.02 -3.54
N ALA A 298 9.07 13.75 -3.88
CA ALA A 298 10.02 14.80 -4.29
C ALA A 298 9.63 15.39 -5.65
N VAL A 299 9.22 14.56 -6.62
CA VAL A 299 8.74 15.04 -7.94
C VAL A 299 7.50 15.93 -7.77
N ARG A 300 6.54 15.53 -6.95
CA ARG A 300 5.35 16.34 -6.66
C ARG A 300 5.71 17.69 -6.05
N ALA A 301 6.67 17.69 -5.11
CA ALA A 301 7.14 18.93 -4.48
C ALA A 301 7.85 19.85 -5.48
N LEU A 302 8.65 19.29 -6.40
CA LEU A 302 9.30 20.06 -7.47
C LEU A 302 8.27 20.68 -8.44
N ILE A 303 7.23 19.95 -8.81
CA ILE A 303 6.14 20.47 -9.64
C ILE A 303 5.44 21.64 -8.93
N ALA A 304 5.08 21.46 -7.66
CA ALA A 304 4.41 22.49 -6.88
C ALA A 304 5.30 23.73 -6.64
N LEU A 305 6.59 23.53 -6.38
CA LEU A 305 7.58 24.59 -6.25
C LEU A 305 7.79 25.36 -7.56
N GLY A 306 7.92 24.64 -8.69
CA GLY A 306 8.05 25.27 -10.01
C GLY A 306 6.83 26.10 -10.38
N LEU A 307 5.62 25.60 -10.09
CA LEU A 307 4.37 26.33 -10.29
C LEU A 307 4.31 27.58 -9.39
N TRP A 308 4.72 27.47 -8.12
CA TRP A 308 4.78 28.60 -7.21
C TRP A 308 5.75 29.69 -7.71
N ILE A 309 6.95 29.31 -8.17
CA ILE A 309 7.94 30.24 -8.76
C ILE A 309 7.33 30.91 -10.00
N TYR A 310 6.72 30.15 -10.90
CA TYR A 310 6.09 30.68 -12.10
C TYR A 310 5.02 31.74 -11.76
N ILE A 311 4.12 31.44 -10.84
CA ILE A 311 3.04 32.34 -10.42
C ILE A 311 3.61 33.63 -9.80
N THR A 312 4.61 33.53 -8.94
CA THR A 312 5.19 34.69 -8.24
C THR A 312 5.95 35.59 -9.18
N GLN A 313 6.61 35.06 -10.22
CA GLN A 313 7.29 35.86 -11.25
C GLN A 313 6.34 36.63 -12.16
N GLN A 314 5.10 36.15 -12.34
CA GLN A 314 4.09 36.84 -13.16
C GLN A 314 3.41 38.01 -12.44
N ASN A 315 3.86 38.40 -11.24
CA ASN A 315 3.25 39.45 -10.39
C ASN A 315 1.72 39.31 -10.21
N SER A 316 1.22 38.09 -10.40
CA SER A 316 -0.20 37.82 -10.36
C SER A 316 -0.67 37.59 -8.91
N ARG A 317 -1.74 38.27 -8.51
CA ARG A 317 -2.38 38.08 -7.20
C ARG A 317 -3.20 36.80 -7.20
N TYR A 318 -2.55 35.65 -7.08
CA TYR A 318 -3.25 34.38 -6.90
C TYR A 318 -3.32 34.00 -5.43
N PHE A 319 -4.46 33.44 -5.03
CA PHE A 319 -4.65 32.93 -3.68
C PHE A 319 -3.93 31.59 -3.53
N SER A 320 -3.45 31.30 -2.33
CA SER A 320 -2.76 30.02 -2.00
C SER A 320 -3.58 28.78 -2.35
N TRP A 321 -4.92 28.88 -2.29
CA TRP A 321 -5.83 27.82 -2.72
C TRP A 321 -5.74 27.50 -4.21
N GLN A 322 -5.61 28.51 -5.06
CA GLN A 322 -5.51 28.32 -6.50
C GLN A 322 -4.21 27.59 -6.84
N TRP A 323 -3.08 28.00 -6.24
CA TRP A 323 -1.81 27.28 -6.38
C TRP A 323 -1.91 25.82 -5.97
N ALA A 324 -2.54 25.50 -4.83
CA ALA A 324 -2.69 24.13 -4.36
C ALA A 324 -3.54 23.29 -5.32
N ILE A 325 -4.70 23.81 -5.75
CA ILE A 325 -5.61 23.13 -6.69
C ILE A 325 -4.92 22.91 -8.05
N TRP A 326 -4.20 23.91 -8.58
CA TRP A 326 -3.48 23.78 -9.84
C TRP A 326 -2.34 22.77 -9.76
N SER A 327 -1.61 22.74 -8.62
CA SER A 327 -0.56 21.75 -8.38
C SER A 327 -1.13 20.32 -8.40
N ILE A 328 -2.26 20.10 -7.73
CA ILE A 328 -2.96 18.80 -7.72
C ILE A 328 -3.41 18.42 -9.15
N GLY A 329 -4.06 19.34 -9.86
CA GLY A 329 -4.52 19.13 -11.22
C GLY A 329 -3.37 18.81 -12.19
N LEU A 330 -2.26 19.53 -12.09
CA LEU A 330 -1.07 19.31 -12.93
C LEU A 330 -0.41 17.94 -12.67
N ILE A 331 -0.31 17.53 -11.40
CA ILE A 331 0.22 16.22 -11.03
C ILE A 331 -0.64 15.09 -11.61
N ILE A 332 -1.97 15.20 -11.56
CA ILE A 332 -2.90 14.21 -12.12
C ILE A 332 -2.86 14.22 -13.65
N ALA A 333 -2.76 15.40 -14.27
CA ALA A 333 -2.63 15.52 -15.72
C ALA A 333 -1.35 14.85 -16.24
N ALA A 334 -0.24 14.97 -15.51
CA ALA A 334 1.02 14.32 -15.83
C ALA A 334 0.98 12.79 -15.63
N ASP A 335 0.35 12.34 -14.54
CA ASP A 335 0.20 10.92 -14.22
C ASP A 335 -1.12 10.64 -13.49
N PRO A 336 -2.19 10.25 -14.22
CA PRO A 336 -3.48 10.00 -13.60
C PRO A 336 -3.48 8.80 -12.64
N LEU A 337 -2.57 7.82 -12.79
CA LEU A 337 -2.48 6.67 -11.89
C LEU A 337 -1.90 7.04 -10.51
N THR A 338 -1.37 8.27 -10.35
CA THR A 338 -0.93 8.78 -9.05
C THR A 338 -2.07 8.81 -8.02
N ILE A 339 -3.33 8.90 -8.48
CA ILE A 339 -4.53 8.87 -7.62
C ILE A 339 -4.68 7.53 -6.86
N LEU A 340 -4.08 6.45 -7.35
CA LEU A 340 -4.02 5.16 -6.67
C LEU A 340 -3.07 5.19 -5.44
N SER A 341 -2.22 6.22 -5.29
CA SER A 341 -1.20 6.31 -4.25
C SER A 341 -1.73 6.94 -2.97
N ASP A 342 -1.62 6.23 -1.83
CA ASP A 342 -1.96 6.80 -0.52
C ASP A 342 -1.09 8.02 -0.17
N SER A 343 0.17 8.03 -0.64
CA SER A 343 1.06 9.18 -0.42
C SER A 343 0.64 10.42 -1.20
N PHE A 344 -0.07 10.28 -2.32
CA PHE A 344 -0.67 11.40 -3.04
C PHE A 344 -1.79 12.02 -2.21
N TRP A 345 -2.69 11.22 -1.69
CA TRP A 345 -3.79 11.68 -0.85
C TRP A 345 -3.29 12.39 0.40
N LEU A 346 -2.35 11.77 1.14
CA LEU A 346 -1.77 12.37 2.35
C LEU A 346 -1.09 13.72 2.06
N SER A 347 -0.29 13.82 0.98
CA SER A 347 0.39 15.07 0.66
C SER A 347 -0.57 16.17 0.18
N SER A 348 -1.56 15.84 -0.63
CA SER A 348 -2.56 16.79 -1.15
C SER A 348 -3.46 17.31 -0.03
N PHE A 349 -3.97 16.37 0.81
CA PHE A 349 -4.77 16.74 1.97
C PHE A 349 -3.99 17.55 3.00
N ALA A 350 -2.70 17.26 3.22
CA ALA A 350 -1.88 18.04 4.15
C ALA A 350 -1.77 19.52 3.71
N VAL A 351 -1.54 19.78 2.42
CA VAL A 351 -1.47 21.15 1.90
C VAL A 351 -2.83 21.84 2.04
N LEU A 352 -3.91 21.17 1.65
CA LEU A 352 -5.26 21.73 1.76
C LEU A 352 -5.65 21.95 3.24
N ALA A 353 -5.28 21.05 4.14
CA ALA A 353 -5.51 21.16 5.57
C ALA A 353 -4.77 22.36 6.17
N ILE A 354 -3.52 22.59 5.79
CA ILE A 354 -2.77 23.77 6.24
C ILE A 354 -3.46 25.06 5.80
N LEU A 355 -3.84 25.16 4.52
CA LEU A 355 -4.53 26.34 4.01
C LEU A 355 -5.86 26.57 4.72
N TYR A 356 -6.62 25.50 4.91
CA TYR A 356 -7.91 25.53 5.60
C TYR A 356 -7.77 25.94 7.06
N TRP A 357 -6.79 25.38 7.78
CA TRP A 357 -6.54 25.67 9.17
C TRP A 357 -6.19 27.13 9.41
N PHE A 358 -5.26 27.70 8.63
CA PHE A 358 -4.89 29.11 8.75
C PHE A 358 -5.99 30.06 8.29
N GLN A 359 -6.93 29.60 7.51
CA GLN A 359 -8.11 30.40 7.15
C GLN A 359 -9.18 30.38 8.25
N LEU A 360 -9.39 29.23 8.92
CA LEU A 360 -10.30 29.10 10.06
C LEU A 360 -9.77 29.86 11.29
N PHE A 361 -8.49 29.69 11.57
CA PHE A 361 -7.83 30.20 12.75
C PHE A 361 -6.63 31.03 12.33
N PRO A 362 -6.87 32.26 11.82
CA PRO A 362 -5.77 33.14 11.42
C PRO A 362 -4.93 33.51 12.65
N LEU A 363 -3.61 33.45 12.49
CA LEU A 363 -2.71 33.87 13.53
C LEU A 363 -2.80 35.40 13.68
N ALA A 364 -3.19 35.87 14.85
CA ALA A 364 -3.14 37.29 15.20
C ALA A 364 -1.69 37.82 15.17
N SER A 365 -1.53 39.14 15.05
CA SER A 365 -0.20 39.74 15.07
C SER A 365 0.46 39.52 16.44
N TYR A 366 1.48 38.64 16.49
CA TYR A 366 2.23 38.32 17.71
C TYR A 366 3.36 39.31 18.02
N SER A 367 3.21 40.56 17.55
CA SER A 367 4.25 41.60 17.76
C SER A 367 4.59 41.82 19.23
N HIS A 368 3.65 41.60 20.16
CA HIS A 368 3.81 41.78 21.60
C HIS A 368 4.49 40.60 22.32
N TYR A 369 4.69 39.45 21.67
CA TYR A 369 5.31 38.30 22.30
C TYR A 369 6.84 38.33 22.16
N PRO A 370 7.60 37.69 23.09
CA PRO A 370 9.03 37.51 22.98
C PRO A 370 9.42 36.82 21.65
N LYS A 371 10.59 37.18 21.11
CA LYS A 371 11.08 36.68 19.80
C LYS A 371 10.97 35.15 19.66
N MET A 372 11.29 34.40 20.70
CA MET A 372 11.21 32.94 20.72
C MET A 372 9.75 32.44 20.57
N MET A 373 8.78 33.05 21.27
CA MET A 373 7.38 32.68 21.19
C MET A 373 6.78 32.92 19.80
N ARG A 374 7.27 33.91 19.06
CA ARG A 374 6.81 34.17 17.67
C ARG A 374 7.09 33.02 16.72
N TRP A 375 8.04 32.15 17.04
CA TRP A 375 8.31 30.92 16.25
C TRP A 375 7.61 29.69 16.81
N ILE A 376 7.54 29.56 18.13
CA ILE A 376 6.96 28.40 18.80
C ILE A 376 5.45 28.35 18.62
N ILE A 377 4.75 29.47 18.79
CA ILE A 377 3.28 29.50 18.72
C ILE A 377 2.76 29.10 17.34
N PRO A 378 3.24 29.65 16.21
CA PRO A 378 2.81 29.22 14.88
C PRO A 378 3.11 27.74 14.60
N PHE A 379 4.24 27.21 15.13
CA PHE A 379 4.60 25.82 14.96
C PHE A 379 3.63 24.89 15.73
N ILE A 380 3.35 25.19 17.00
CA ILE A 380 2.34 24.43 17.79
C ILE A 380 0.97 24.52 17.13
N HIS A 381 0.56 25.71 16.72
CA HIS A 381 -0.70 25.95 16.03
C HIS A 381 -0.83 25.09 14.76
N LEU A 382 0.23 25.04 13.94
CA LEU A 382 0.29 24.18 12.76
C LEU A 382 0.16 22.71 13.12
N GLN A 383 0.87 22.23 14.15
CA GLN A 383 0.82 20.82 14.57
C GLN A 383 -0.56 20.41 15.08
N VAL A 384 -1.23 21.28 15.82
CA VAL A 384 -2.64 21.06 16.27
C VAL A 384 -3.56 20.97 15.05
N GLY A 385 -3.42 21.89 14.09
CA GLY A 385 -4.24 21.88 12.87
C GLY A 385 -4.04 20.60 12.07
N LEU A 386 -2.79 20.18 11.85
CA LEU A 386 -2.49 18.94 11.13
C LEU A 386 -2.99 17.70 11.88
N LEU A 387 -2.86 17.67 13.21
CA LEU A 387 -3.38 16.57 14.03
C LEU A 387 -4.88 16.37 13.83
N ILE A 388 -5.65 17.43 13.93
CA ILE A 388 -7.11 17.41 13.82
C ILE A 388 -7.55 17.14 12.38
N LEU A 389 -6.98 17.89 11.44
CA LEU A 389 -7.44 17.88 10.06
C LEU A 389 -6.96 16.65 9.27
N LEU A 390 -5.83 16.03 9.59
CA LEU A 390 -5.40 14.80 8.94
C LEU A 390 -5.92 13.53 9.62
N ALA A 391 -6.51 13.63 10.82
CA ALA A 391 -7.03 12.48 11.54
C ALA A 391 -7.98 11.61 10.68
N PRO A 392 -8.98 12.14 9.95
CA PRO A 392 -9.89 11.32 9.14
C PRO A 392 -9.17 10.45 8.12
N ILE A 393 -8.23 11.04 7.38
CA ILE A 393 -7.49 10.30 6.35
C ILE A 393 -6.50 9.30 6.96
N GLN A 394 -5.91 9.63 8.10
CA GLN A 394 -5.04 8.70 8.84
C GLN A 394 -5.83 7.50 9.36
N ILE A 395 -7.00 7.71 9.94
CA ILE A 395 -7.88 6.63 10.41
C ILE A 395 -8.34 5.77 9.22
N MET A 396 -8.68 6.37 8.09
CA MET A 396 -9.10 5.65 6.89
C MET A 396 -7.98 4.77 6.32
N LEU A 397 -6.73 5.27 6.30
CA LEU A 397 -5.61 4.57 5.70
C LEU A 397 -4.93 3.58 6.67
N PHE A 398 -4.83 3.93 7.96
CA PHE A 398 -4.06 3.16 8.95
C PHE A 398 -4.93 2.47 9.99
N GLN A 399 -6.24 2.68 9.99
CA GLN A 399 -7.22 2.09 10.90
C GLN A 399 -6.96 2.39 12.39
N GLY A 400 -6.23 3.47 12.65
CA GLY A 400 -5.89 3.88 13.99
C GLY A 400 -5.24 5.25 14.01
N PHE A 401 -5.07 5.76 15.21
CA PHE A 401 -4.53 7.08 15.47
C PHE A 401 -3.70 7.06 16.75
N ASN A 402 -2.57 7.74 16.75
CA ASN A 402 -1.76 7.90 17.94
C ASN A 402 -1.80 9.37 18.40
N LEU A 403 -2.37 9.61 19.57
CA LEU A 403 -2.40 10.95 20.16
C LEU A 403 -0.99 11.51 20.42
N MET A 404 -0.03 10.63 20.71
CA MET A 404 1.37 11.02 20.91
C MET A 404 2.06 11.44 19.61
N ASN A 405 1.43 11.27 18.45
CA ASN A 405 1.90 11.80 17.17
C ASN A 405 2.15 13.31 17.24
N PHE A 406 1.33 14.05 17.97
CA PHE A 406 1.56 15.48 18.24
C PHE A 406 2.91 15.73 18.88
N TRP A 407 3.21 15.06 19.99
CA TRP A 407 4.47 15.21 20.71
C TRP A 407 5.67 14.70 19.91
N ALA A 408 5.50 13.55 19.24
CA ALA A 408 6.55 13.00 18.38
C ALA A 408 6.93 13.96 17.25
N ASN A 409 5.94 14.60 16.61
CA ASN A 409 6.18 15.58 15.56
C ASN A 409 6.74 16.91 16.12
N LEU A 410 6.24 17.36 17.25
CA LEU A 410 6.74 18.59 17.91
C LEU A 410 8.22 18.48 18.23
N TRP A 411 8.68 17.27 18.55
CA TRP A 411 10.08 16.97 18.87
C TRP A 411 10.91 16.67 17.62
N LEU A 412 10.47 15.71 16.81
CA LEU A 412 11.33 15.17 15.75
C LEU A 412 11.34 16.02 14.47
N VAL A 413 10.24 16.73 14.14
CA VAL A 413 10.20 17.58 12.94
C VAL A 413 11.27 18.68 12.98
N PRO A 414 11.46 19.45 14.07
CA PRO A 414 12.55 20.43 14.15
C PRO A 414 13.92 19.78 14.03
N ILE A 415 14.16 18.66 14.72
CA ILE A 415 15.46 17.96 14.68
C ILE A 415 15.80 17.54 13.26
N VAL A 416 14.87 16.88 12.56
CA VAL A 416 15.12 16.41 11.20
C VAL A 416 15.26 17.60 10.24
N SER A 417 14.37 18.59 10.32
CA SER A 417 14.32 19.67 9.33
C SER A 417 15.42 20.74 9.53
N TRP A 418 15.77 21.06 10.78
CA TRP A 418 16.70 22.14 11.07
C TRP A 418 18.13 21.67 11.35
N LEU A 419 18.32 20.38 11.68
CA LEU A 419 19.64 19.84 11.96
C LEU A 419 20.03 18.76 10.95
N VAL A 420 19.27 17.65 10.87
CA VAL A 420 19.66 16.49 10.05
C VAL A 420 19.75 16.86 8.56
N VAL A 421 18.69 17.44 7.99
CA VAL A 421 18.65 17.75 6.55
C VAL A 421 19.67 18.79 6.13
N PRO A 422 19.88 19.92 6.86
CA PRO A 422 20.96 20.85 6.55
C PRO A 422 22.35 20.21 6.59
N PHE A 423 22.63 19.33 7.56
CA PHE A 423 23.92 18.62 7.59
C PHE A 423 24.07 17.62 6.43
N ILE A 424 22.98 16.96 6.00
CA ILE A 424 22.97 16.13 4.79
C ILE A 424 23.30 16.99 3.56
N LEU A 425 22.65 18.14 3.39
CA LEU A 425 22.91 19.04 2.27
C LEU A 425 24.34 19.59 2.31
N LEU A 426 24.85 19.90 3.49
CA LEU A 426 26.26 20.31 3.68
C LEU A 426 27.22 19.20 3.29
N SER A 427 26.93 17.95 3.67
CA SER A 427 27.73 16.80 3.28
C SER A 427 27.80 16.65 1.75
N PHE A 428 26.69 16.89 1.02
CA PHE A 428 26.69 16.88 -0.44
C PHE A 428 27.47 18.05 -1.06
N LEU A 429 27.41 19.24 -0.46
CA LEU A 429 28.18 20.40 -0.91
C LEU A 429 29.70 20.18 -0.77
N LEU A 430 30.13 19.43 0.24
CA LEU A 430 31.51 19.11 0.46
C LEU A 430 32.06 17.96 -0.38
N LEU A 431 31.17 17.24 -1.11
CA LEU A 431 31.56 16.08 -1.91
C LEU A 431 32.70 16.33 -2.93
N PRO A 432 32.78 17.51 -3.60
CA PRO A 432 33.87 17.79 -4.52
C PRO A 432 35.25 17.97 -3.84
N PHE A 433 35.26 18.17 -2.52
CA PHE A 433 36.47 18.44 -1.78
C PHE A 433 37.03 17.16 -1.14
N PRO A 434 38.35 16.92 -1.19
CA PRO A 434 38.98 15.73 -0.61
C PRO A 434 39.16 15.84 0.90
N VAL A 435 38.06 15.88 1.64
CA VAL A 435 38.02 16.04 3.11
C VAL A 435 37.32 14.86 3.80
N PRO A 436 37.86 13.64 3.74
CA PRO A 436 37.21 12.44 4.22
C PRO A 436 36.84 12.50 5.72
N ASP A 437 37.70 13.07 6.53
CA ASP A 437 37.49 13.18 7.99
C ASP A 437 36.29 14.07 8.32
N ILE A 438 36.11 15.18 7.58
CA ILE A 438 34.98 16.08 7.75
C ILE A 438 33.67 15.36 7.31
N HIS A 439 33.70 14.63 6.22
CA HIS A 439 32.53 13.81 5.79
C HIS A 439 32.15 12.80 6.86
N GLN A 440 33.12 12.07 7.40
CA GLN A 440 32.86 11.09 8.45
C GLN A 440 32.31 11.74 9.72
N PHE A 441 32.93 12.88 10.13
CA PHE A 441 32.44 13.63 11.27
C PHE A 441 31.01 14.12 11.13
N ILE A 442 30.66 14.68 9.96
CA ILE A 442 29.28 15.13 9.69
C ILE A 442 28.29 13.94 9.76
N LEU A 443 28.63 12.79 9.17
CA LEU A 443 27.75 11.60 9.21
C LEU A 443 27.59 11.07 10.63
N GLN A 444 28.64 11.04 11.43
CA GLN A 444 28.57 10.66 12.85
C GLN A 444 27.73 11.65 13.67
N LEU A 445 27.86 12.96 13.38
CA LEU A 445 27.02 13.97 14.00
C LEU A 445 25.54 13.79 13.65
N ILE A 446 25.21 13.55 12.37
CA ILE A 446 23.86 13.21 11.92
C ILE A 446 23.33 12.01 12.70
N ASP A 447 24.12 10.94 12.81
CA ASP A 447 23.71 9.70 13.49
C ASP A 447 23.41 9.93 14.98
N ARG A 448 24.26 10.70 15.67
CA ARG A 448 24.02 11.08 17.08
C ARG A 448 22.74 11.91 17.24
N ILE A 449 22.50 12.88 16.34
CA ILE A 449 21.28 13.71 16.35
C ILE A 449 20.05 12.83 16.12
N ILE A 450 20.10 11.90 15.17
CA ILE A 450 19.01 10.94 14.90
C ILE A 450 18.78 10.03 16.13
N SER A 451 19.84 9.51 16.75
CA SER A 451 19.74 8.69 17.96
C SER A 451 19.03 9.43 19.10
N LEU A 452 19.39 10.69 19.34
CA LEU A 452 18.73 11.54 20.34
C LEU A 452 17.25 11.80 20.00
N GLY A 453 16.93 11.94 18.71
CA GLY A 453 15.55 12.13 18.26
C GLY A 453 14.67 10.89 18.42
N ILE A 454 15.22 9.68 18.20
CA ILE A 454 14.46 8.44 18.17
C ILE A 454 14.30 7.80 19.55
N LYS A 455 15.28 7.92 20.43
CA LYS A 455 15.21 7.30 21.77
C LYS A 455 13.90 7.54 22.52
N PRO A 456 13.34 8.77 22.57
CA PRO A 456 12.07 9.04 23.25
C PRO A 456 10.87 8.36 22.60
N LEU A 457 10.92 8.09 21.28
CA LEU A 457 9.79 7.50 20.56
C LEU A 457 9.43 6.09 21.02
N LYS A 458 10.39 5.33 21.58
CA LYS A 458 10.14 3.97 22.07
C LYS A 458 9.07 3.95 23.16
N GLY A 459 9.03 4.98 24.05
CA GLY A 459 7.99 5.13 25.06
C GLY A 459 6.62 5.57 24.50
N LEU A 460 6.60 6.27 23.36
CA LEU A 460 5.39 6.82 22.78
C LEU A 460 4.63 5.82 21.89
N SER A 461 5.25 4.71 21.50
CA SER A 461 4.65 3.71 20.59
C SER A 461 3.46 2.95 21.19
N HIS A 462 3.31 2.94 22.52
CA HIS A 462 2.23 2.24 23.22
C HIS A 462 0.87 2.96 23.17
N PHE A 463 0.82 4.22 22.78
CA PHE A 463 -0.38 5.06 22.75
C PHE A 463 -1.11 5.01 21.38
N TRP A 464 -1.09 3.86 20.72
CA TRP A 464 -1.83 3.64 19.50
C TRP A 464 -3.28 3.26 19.83
N PHE A 465 -4.24 4.08 19.38
CA PHE A 465 -5.67 3.83 19.53
C PHE A 465 -6.27 3.37 18.20
N GLU A 466 -6.96 2.26 18.24
CA GLU A 466 -7.75 1.77 17.10
C GLU A 466 -9.11 2.46 17.13
N LEU A 467 -9.42 3.20 16.08
CA LEU A 467 -10.67 3.92 15.98
C LEU A 467 -11.59 3.24 14.95
N PRO A 468 -12.90 3.13 15.25
CA PRO A 468 -13.87 2.57 14.33
C PRO A 468 -14.03 3.45 13.09
N SER A 469 -14.43 2.85 11.96
CA SER A 469 -14.66 3.56 10.70
C SER A 469 -15.70 4.70 10.80
N ILE A 470 -16.64 4.61 11.73
CA ILE A 470 -17.62 5.69 12.02
C ILE A 470 -16.92 6.98 12.48
N SER A 471 -15.76 6.88 13.11
CA SER A 471 -14.96 8.06 13.52
C SER A 471 -14.56 8.93 12.34
N VAL A 472 -14.32 8.33 11.16
CA VAL A 472 -14.00 9.08 9.93
C VAL A 472 -15.15 9.99 9.55
N TRP A 473 -16.37 9.48 9.58
CA TRP A 473 -17.59 10.27 9.26
C TRP A 473 -17.83 11.39 10.26
N LEU A 474 -17.59 11.13 11.55
CA LEU A 474 -17.68 12.15 12.59
C LEU A 474 -16.70 13.30 12.35
N PHE A 475 -15.44 12.99 12.04
CA PHE A 475 -14.43 14.00 11.73
C PHE A 475 -14.75 14.77 10.45
N LEU A 476 -15.19 14.09 9.38
CA LEU A 476 -15.61 14.74 8.14
C LEU A 476 -16.82 15.65 8.36
N PHE A 477 -17.75 15.22 9.20
CA PHE A 477 -18.91 16.04 9.58
C PHE A 477 -18.49 17.29 10.35
N CYS A 478 -17.58 17.18 11.31
CA CYS A 478 -17.02 18.35 12.01
C CYS A 478 -16.32 19.33 11.04
N TRP A 479 -15.60 18.81 10.05
CA TRP A 479 -14.98 19.64 9.02
C TRP A 479 -15.99 20.35 8.15
N LEU A 480 -17.03 19.64 7.72
CA LEU A 480 -18.11 20.23 6.93
C LEU A 480 -18.83 21.33 7.70
N ILE A 481 -19.12 21.12 9.00
CA ILE A 481 -19.73 22.15 9.85
C ILE A 481 -18.80 23.36 9.98
N GLY A 482 -17.52 23.15 10.27
CA GLY A 482 -16.54 24.23 10.35
C GLY A 482 -16.49 25.06 9.05
N GLY A 483 -16.39 24.38 7.90
CA GLY A 483 -16.44 25.03 6.60
C GLY A 483 -17.79 25.71 6.31
N PHE A 484 -18.88 25.07 6.65
CA PHE A 484 -20.23 25.57 6.47
C PHE A 484 -20.44 26.92 7.21
N ILE A 485 -19.97 26.99 8.47
CA ILE A 485 -20.04 28.22 9.27
C ILE A 485 -19.07 29.28 8.73
N THR A 486 -17.80 28.92 8.51
CA THR A 486 -16.72 29.88 8.17
C THR A 486 -16.88 30.48 6.78
N PHE A 487 -17.31 29.68 5.81
CA PHE A 487 -17.50 30.14 4.44
C PHE A 487 -18.92 30.69 4.18
N GLY A 488 -19.79 30.68 5.19
CA GLY A 488 -21.15 31.13 5.05
C GLY A 488 -22.01 30.29 4.10
N TRP A 489 -21.66 29.01 3.94
CA TRP A 489 -22.37 28.06 3.04
C TRP A 489 -23.81 27.82 3.48
N TYR A 490 -24.13 28.07 4.76
CA TYR A 490 -25.51 28.04 5.27
C TYR A 490 -26.42 29.05 4.57
N LYS A 491 -25.85 30.05 3.90
CA LYS A 491 -26.59 31.04 3.07
C LYS A 491 -26.82 30.53 1.63
N SER A 492 -26.36 29.31 1.29
CA SER A 492 -26.42 28.75 -0.06
C SER A 492 -27.17 27.43 -0.07
N TYR A 493 -28.16 27.30 -0.97
CA TYR A 493 -28.89 26.04 -1.20
C TYR A 493 -27.97 24.90 -1.62
N ILE A 494 -26.88 25.17 -2.34
CA ILE A 494 -25.89 24.17 -2.78
C ILE A 494 -25.12 23.63 -1.57
N GLY A 495 -24.77 24.47 -0.61
CA GLY A 495 -24.10 24.04 0.63
C GLY A 495 -25.01 23.16 1.49
N LEU A 496 -26.28 23.52 1.62
CA LEU A 496 -27.30 22.72 2.33
C LEU A 496 -27.51 21.36 1.65
N LEU A 497 -27.63 21.34 0.32
CA LEU A 497 -27.77 20.09 -0.45
C LEU A 497 -26.55 19.21 -0.29
N GLY A 498 -25.34 19.76 -0.31
CA GLY A 498 -24.11 19.02 -0.07
C GLY A 498 -24.06 18.36 1.31
N CYS A 499 -24.53 19.04 2.36
CA CYS A 499 -24.63 18.45 3.71
C CYS A 499 -25.67 17.34 3.77
N ILE A 500 -26.83 17.49 3.13
CA ILE A 500 -27.88 16.47 3.08
C ILE A 500 -27.36 15.22 2.37
N ILE A 501 -26.68 15.37 1.22
CA ILE A 501 -26.09 14.25 0.49
C ILE A 501 -25.04 13.55 1.35
N ALA A 502 -24.17 14.28 2.06
CA ALA A 502 -23.15 13.69 2.94
C ALA A 502 -23.79 12.89 4.09
N ILE A 503 -24.87 13.38 4.67
CA ILE A 503 -25.63 12.68 5.72
C ILE A 503 -26.29 11.42 5.15
N CYS A 504 -26.93 11.48 3.98
CA CYS A 504 -27.57 10.34 3.33
C CYS A 504 -26.58 9.23 3.01
N ILE A 505 -25.40 9.56 2.46
CA ILE A 505 -24.33 8.59 2.18
C ILE A 505 -23.83 7.92 3.48
N GLY A 506 -23.79 8.68 4.59
CA GLY A 506 -23.37 8.15 5.90
C GLY A 506 -24.39 7.18 6.52
N THR A 507 -25.69 7.32 6.21
CA THR A 507 -26.76 6.51 6.80
C THR A 507 -27.08 5.24 6.02
N GLU A 508 -26.80 5.18 4.71
CA GLU A 508 -27.12 4.02 3.87
C GLU A 508 -26.38 2.72 4.25
N ASN A 509 -25.35 2.78 5.07
CA ASN A 509 -24.55 1.59 5.42
C ASN A 509 -25.19 0.66 6.48
N ASN A 510 -26.35 0.98 7.03
CA ASN A 510 -26.96 0.20 8.12
C ASN A 510 -28.32 -0.46 7.79
N ALA A 511 -28.81 -0.34 6.56
CA ALA A 511 -30.09 -0.93 6.18
C ALA A 511 -29.94 -2.45 5.92
N ASP A 512 -30.68 -3.25 6.69
CA ASP A 512 -31.11 -4.64 6.46
C ASP A 512 -30.09 -5.65 5.90
N LYS A 513 -28.93 -5.79 6.53
CA LYS A 513 -28.12 -7.00 6.35
C LYS A 513 -28.48 -7.97 7.46
N GLU A 514 -29.26 -9.02 7.16
CA GLU A 514 -29.43 -10.17 8.03
C GLU A 514 -28.05 -10.60 8.53
N GLU A 515 -27.78 -10.40 9.83
CA GLU A 515 -26.48 -10.77 10.39
C GLU A 515 -26.29 -12.28 10.27
N PRO A 516 -25.15 -12.74 9.75
CA PRO A 516 -24.88 -14.16 9.65
C PRO A 516 -24.79 -14.75 11.07
N GLN A 517 -25.34 -15.95 11.27
CA GLN A 517 -25.25 -16.63 12.56
C GLN A 517 -23.80 -16.93 12.94
N TRP A 518 -22.99 -17.26 11.93
CA TRP A 518 -21.55 -17.41 12.01
C TRP A 518 -20.93 -17.30 10.62
N SER A 519 -19.62 -17.15 10.57
CA SER A 519 -18.89 -17.07 9.31
C SER A 519 -17.57 -17.81 9.36
N LEU A 520 -17.13 -18.26 8.19
CA LEU A 520 -15.83 -18.87 7.98
C LEU A 520 -15.08 -18.09 6.93
N THR A 521 -13.89 -17.60 7.27
CA THR A 521 -13.06 -16.81 6.36
C THR A 521 -11.72 -17.49 6.14
N THR A 522 -11.42 -17.80 4.89
CA THR A 522 -10.11 -18.26 4.45
C THR A 522 -9.32 -17.03 4.00
N LEU A 523 -8.25 -16.69 4.70
CA LEU A 523 -7.39 -15.57 4.34
C LEU A 523 -6.49 -15.93 3.16
N ASP A 524 -6.29 -14.97 2.27
CA ASP A 524 -5.26 -15.04 1.25
C ASP A 524 -3.90 -14.74 1.90
N ILE A 525 -3.17 -15.78 2.23
CA ILE A 525 -1.85 -15.71 2.85
C ILE A 525 -0.72 -16.13 1.91
N GLY A 526 -1.07 -16.47 0.67
CA GLY A 526 -0.18 -17.10 -0.28
C GLY A 526 -0.02 -18.59 0.01
N HIS A 527 1.21 -19.07 0.25
CA HIS A 527 1.45 -20.46 0.64
C HIS A 527 1.22 -20.65 2.14
N GLY A 528 0.45 -21.67 2.49
CA GLY A 528 0.03 -22.01 3.86
C GLY A 528 -1.48 -21.88 4.07
N LEU A 529 -1.92 -22.02 5.32
CA LEU A 529 -3.33 -21.97 5.68
C LEU A 529 -3.57 -21.04 6.87
N ALA A 530 -4.65 -20.25 6.79
CA ALA A 530 -5.20 -19.49 7.90
C ALA A 530 -6.70 -19.31 7.70
N VAL A 531 -7.49 -19.96 8.55
CA VAL A 531 -8.95 -19.90 8.51
C VAL A 531 -9.46 -19.29 9.82
N ILE A 532 -10.40 -18.37 9.70
CA ILE A 532 -11.03 -17.69 10.85
C ILE A 532 -12.48 -18.17 10.91
N ILE A 533 -12.84 -18.83 12.00
CA ILE A 533 -14.19 -19.28 12.31
C ILE A 533 -14.76 -18.29 13.32
N GLN A 534 -15.74 -17.51 12.92
CA GLN A 534 -16.25 -16.37 13.69
C GLN A 534 -17.71 -16.58 14.11
N GLN A 535 -18.01 -16.25 15.36
CA GLN A 535 -19.37 -16.14 15.90
C GLN A 535 -19.42 -14.98 16.91
N ASN A 536 -20.40 -14.09 16.82
CA ASN A 536 -20.67 -13.02 17.80
C ASN A 536 -19.43 -12.17 18.18
N GLY A 537 -18.61 -11.77 17.19
CA GLY A 537 -17.44 -10.92 17.45
C GLY A 537 -16.21 -11.64 18.03
N VAL A 538 -16.29 -12.94 18.25
CA VAL A 538 -15.16 -13.77 18.70
C VAL A 538 -14.82 -14.84 17.65
N ALA A 539 -13.59 -15.37 17.66
CA ALA A 539 -13.16 -16.35 16.67
C ALA A 539 -12.19 -17.41 17.19
N TYR A 540 -12.27 -18.59 16.55
CA TYR A 540 -11.19 -19.57 16.53
C TYR A 540 -10.42 -19.47 15.22
N LEU A 541 -9.10 -19.64 15.30
CA LEU A 541 -8.20 -19.71 14.16
C LEU A 541 -7.87 -21.17 13.88
N TYR A 542 -7.97 -21.61 12.64
CA TYR A 542 -7.41 -22.88 12.19
C TYR A 542 -6.19 -22.57 11.32
N ASP A 543 -5.00 -22.89 11.83
CA ASP A 543 -3.68 -22.50 11.36
C ASP A 543 -3.40 -20.99 11.33
N THR A 544 -2.14 -20.62 11.19
CA THR A 544 -1.66 -19.23 11.34
C THR A 544 -0.74 -18.75 10.23
N GLY A 545 -0.64 -19.55 9.16
CA GLY A 545 0.20 -19.23 8.00
C GLY A 545 1.71 -19.27 8.28
N ASN A 546 2.46 -18.74 7.33
CA ASN A 546 3.91 -18.85 7.24
C ASN A 546 4.67 -17.73 7.99
N ARG A 547 5.97 -17.98 8.21
CA ARG A 547 6.96 -17.05 8.75
C ARG A 547 8.19 -17.01 7.82
N TRP A 548 8.78 -15.84 7.69
CA TRP A 548 10.05 -15.61 6.99
C TRP A 548 10.95 -14.70 7.85
N ALA A 549 12.18 -14.44 7.39
CA ALA A 549 13.19 -13.69 8.17
C ALA A 549 12.65 -12.35 8.73
N ASP A 550 11.87 -11.59 7.93
CA ASP A 550 11.43 -10.24 8.24
C ASP A 550 9.93 -10.13 8.56
N GLY A 551 9.27 -11.21 8.98
CA GLY A 551 7.86 -11.16 9.34
C GLY A 551 7.09 -12.48 9.25
N ASN A 552 5.77 -12.41 9.42
CA ASN A 552 4.88 -13.56 9.37
C ASN A 552 3.48 -13.16 8.87
N ASN A 553 2.67 -14.16 8.50
CA ASN A 553 1.30 -13.91 8.03
C ASN A 553 0.37 -13.40 9.15
N ALA A 554 0.62 -13.78 10.41
CA ALA A 554 -0.21 -13.27 11.51
C ALA A 554 -0.13 -11.75 11.59
N GLN A 555 1.07 -11.19 11.54
CA GLN A 555 1.29 -9.75 11.58
C GLN A 555 0.73 -9.02 10.35
N ARG A 556 0.89 -9.61 9.15
CA ARG A 556 0.55 -8.90 7.88
C ARG A 556 -0.87 -9.12 7.41
N GLN A 557 -1.52 -10.23 7.79
CA GLN A 557 -2.83 -10.61 7.27
C GLN A 557 -3.86 -10.88 8.38
N ILE A 558 -3.52 -11.73 9.39
CA ILE A 558 -4.50 -12.16 10.39
C ILE A 558 -4.88 -11.00 11.30
N ILE A 559 -3.92 -10.33 11.93
CA ILE A 559 -4.20 -9.23 12.87
C ILE A 559 -4.92 -8.06 12.19
N PRO A 560 -4.50 -7.58 11.00
CA PRO A 560 -5.25 -6.53 10.31
C PRO A 560 -6.70 -6.91 10.01
N TYR A 561 -6.96 -8.17 9.65
CA TYR A 561 -8.32 -8.66 9.45
C TYR A 561 -9.13 -8.66 10.75
N LEU A 562 -8.58 -9.25 11.83
CA LEU A 562 -9.24 -9.30 13.15
C LEU A 562 -9.59 -7.88 13.63
N LYS A 563 -8.66 -6.95 13.51
CA LYS A 563 -8.86 -5.54 13.87
C LYS A 563 -9.93 -4.88 13.03
N ARG A 564 -9.88 -5.07 11.72
CA ARG A 564 -10.86 -4.49 10.78
C ARG A 564 -12.28 -4.96 11.08
N LYS A 565 -12.44 -6.25 11.44
CA LYS A 565 -13.74 -6.85 11.76
C LYS A 565 -14.10 -6.73 13.25
N LYS A 566 -13.22 -6.18 14.09
CA LYS A 566 -13.37 -6.10 15.56
C LYS A 566 -13.59 -7.48 16.20
N ILE A 567 -12.83 -8.48 15.75
CA ILE A 567 -12.92 -9.86 16.21
C ILE A 567 -11.84 -10.10 17.25
N ILE A 568 -12.25 -10.73 18.36
CA ILE A 568 -11.34 -11.16 19.44
C ILE A 568 -11.03 -12.64 19.23
N PRO A 569 -9.76 -13.04 19.01
CA PRO A 569 -9.42 -14.44 18.90
C PRO A 569 -9.42 -15.08 20.30
N MET A 570 -10.08 -16.26 20.43
CA MET A 570 -10.15 -17.02 21.66
C MET A 570 -9.21 -18.23 21.68
N GLY A 571 -8.96 -18.82 20.52
CA GLY A 571 -8.14 -20.01 20.43
C GLY A 571 -7.56 -20.23 19.04
N ILE A 572 -6.52 -21.07 18.99
CA ILE A 572 -5.84 -21.50 17.77
C ILE A 572 -5.88 -23.03 17.72
N ILE A 573 -6.27 -23.56 16.59
CA ILE A 573 -6.17 -24.99 16.28
C ILE A 573 -5.08 -25.13 15.23
N LEU A 574 -4.05 -25.91 15.52
CA LEU A 574 -2.93 -26.16 14.61
C LEU A 574 -3.07 -27.54 14.00
N SER A 575 -3.11 -27.57 12.68
CA SER A 575 -3.24 -28.83 11.95
C SER A 575 -2.03 -29.74 12.17
N HIS A 576 -0.83 -29.25 11.89
CA HIS A 576 0.43 -29.97 12.06
C HIS A 576 1.62 -29.01 12.25
N ASN A 577 2.84 -29.52 12.47
CA ASN A 577 3.98 -28.69 12.85
C ASN A 577 4.86 -28.24 11.66
N HIS A 578 4.26 -27.81 10.57
CA HIS A 578 4.99 -27.16 9.49
C HIS A 578 4.91 -25.63 9.60
N LEU A 579 5.94 -24.95 9.07
CA LEU A 579 6.12 -23.52 9.22
C LEU A 579 5.01 -22.69 8.57
N ASP A 580 4.45 -23.18 7.47
CA ASP A 580 3.36 -22.54 6.72
C ASP A 580 1.97 -22.69 7.37
N HIS A 581 1.90 -23.41 8.51
CA HIS A 581 0.72 -23.53 9.38
C HIS A 581 0.95 -22.90 10.76
N THR A 582 2.17 -23.01 11.31
CA THR A 582 2.50 -22.56 12.67
C THR A 582 3.25 -21.23 12.71
N GLY A 583 3.61 -20.66 11.57
CA GLY A 583 4.53 -19.50 11.49
C GLY A 583 4.08 -18.26 12.24
N GLY A 584 2.76 -18.06 12.41
CA GLY A 584 2.19 -16.92 13.10
C GLY A 584 1.98 -17.09 14.61
N VAL A 585 2.07 -18.32 15.15
CA VAL A 585 1.69 -18.66 16.53
C VAL A 585 2.39 -17.77 17.55
N ASN A 586 3.73 -17.70 17.50
CA ASN A 586 4.51 -16.93 18.47
C ASN A 586 4.16 -15.44 18.49
N PHE A 587 3.76 -14.89 17.35
CA PHE A 587 3.35 -13.49 17.27
C PHE A 587 1.95 -13.31 17.86
N LEU A 588 1.01 -14.19 17.54
CA LEU A 588 -0.35 -14.14 18.06
C LEU A 588 -0.40 -14.33 19.57
N THR A 589 0.37 -15.27 20.14
CA THR A 589 0.40 -15.52 21.59
C THR A 589 1.04 -14.39 22.38
N ARG A 590 1.97 -13.65 21.78
CA ARG A 590 2.50 -12.41 22.38
C ARG A 590 1.46 -11.29 22.38
N GLN A 591 0.69 -11.17 21.30
CA GLN A 591 -0.33 -10.13 21.15
C GLN A 591 -1.60 -10.44 21.98
N TYR A 592 -1.95 -11.73 22.08
CA TYR A 592 -3.11 -12.22 22.77
C TYR A 592 -2.71 -13.38 23.73
N PRO A 593 -2.21 -13.07 24.95
CA PRO A 593 -1.67 -14.08 25.88
C PRO A 593 -2.68 -15.11 26.38
N TRP A 594 -3.98 -14.80 26.25
CA TRP A 594 -5.09 -15.67 26.69
C TRP A 594 -5.46 -16.77 25.68
N LEU A 595 -4.83 -16.82 24.51
CA LEU A 595 -5.17 -17.79 23.47
C LEU A 595 -4.91 -19.22 23.91
N ASN A 596 -5.95 -20.05 23.83
CA ASN A 596 -5.83 -21.49 23.98
C ASN A 596 -5.35 -22.10 22.66
N ILE A 597 -4.34 -22.94 22.72
CA ILE A 597 -3.80 -23.63 21.53
C ILE A 597 -4.17 -25.10 21.60
N ARG A 598 -4.72 -25.64 20.52
CA ARG A 598 -4.96 -27.07 20.31
C ARG A 598 -4.08 -27.54 19.16
N SER A 599 -3.44 -28.71 19.27
CA SER A 599 -2.57 -29.23 18.21
C SER A 599 -2.50 -30.73 18.16
N SER A 600 -2.16 -31.30 17.00
CA SER A 600 -1.91 -32.73 16.79
C SER A 600 -0.53 -33.20 17.28
N PHE A 601 0.38 -32.26 17.57
CA PHE A 601 1.77 -32.57 17.94
C PHE A 601 2.11 -32.33 19.42
N GLY A 602 1.18 -31.80 20.16
CA GLY A 602 1.36 -31.51 21.57
C GLY A 602 2.35 -30.38 21.86
N GLY A 603 2.24 -29.79 23.01
CA GLY A 603 3.13 -28.75 23.54
C GLY A 603 2.83 -28.55 25.03
N LYS A 604 3.75 -27.91 25.80
CA LYS A 604 3.61 -27.76 27.25
C LYS A 604 2.28 -27.12 27.72
N LYS A 605 1.58 -26.41 26.83
CA LYS A 605 0.30 -25.74 27.10
C LYS A 605 -0.73 -25.97 25.99
N HIS A 606 -0.55 -26.97 25.13
CA HIS A 606 -1.47 -27.25 24.05
C HIS A 606 -2.53 -28.26 24.49
N LEU A 607 -3.79 -27.97 24.22
CA LEU A 607 -4.86 -28.93 24.25
C LEU A 607 -4.66 -29.97 23.15
N PRO A 608 -4.98 -31.23 23.35
CA PRO A 608 -4.77 -32.27 22.37
C PRO A 608 -5.76 -32.16 21.20
N CYS A 609 -5.30 -32.52 19.99
CA CYS A 609 -6.12 -32.73 18.81
C CYS A 609 -5.86 -34.14 18.24
N TYR A 610 -6.68 -35.11 18.64
CA TYR A 610 -6.69 -36.46 18.11
C TYR A 610 -8.12 -37.03 18.04
N LYS A 611 -8.30 -38.09 17.33
CA LYS A 611 -9.56 -38.76 17.03
C LYS A 611 -10.46 -38.92 18.25
N GLY A 612 -11.75 -38.59 18.10
CA GLY A 612 -12.77 -38.74 19.14
C GLY A 612 -12.92 -37.52 20.05
N GLN A 613 -12.01 -36.55 19.99
CA GLN A 613 -12.18 -35.28 20.72
C GLN A 613 -13.38 -34.53 20.16
N ARG A 614 -14.27 -34.06 21.03
CA ARG A 614 -15.43 -33.26 20.68
C ARG A 614 -15.58 -32.08 21.61
N TRP A 615 -15.97 -30.94 21.10
CA TRP A 615 -16.37 -29.79 21.92
C TRP A 615 -17.38 -28.93 21.15
N GLN A 616 -18.16 -28.20 21.93
CA GLN A 616 -19.12 -27.23 21.39
C GLN A 616 -18.66 -25.81 21.70
N TRP A 617 -18.84 -24.92 20.76
CA TRP A 617 -18.62 -23.49 20.93
C TRP A 617 -19.78 -22.72 20.29
N GLY A 618 -20.64 -22.13 21.14
CA GLY A 618 -21.88 -21.52 20.71
C GLY A 618 -22.78 -22.52 19.98
N LYS A 619 -23.07 -22.28 18.70
CA LYS A 619 -23.87 -23.17 17.85
C LYS A 619 -23.02 -24.19 17.09
N LEU A 620 -21.72 -24.11 17.19
CA LEU A 620 -20.80 -24.92 16.40
C LEU A 620 -20.30 -26.12 17.20
N ASN A 621 -20.40 -27.28 16.59
CA ASN A 621 -19.86 -28.54 17.10
C ASN A 621 -18.58 -28.87 16.33
N PHE A 622 -17.53 -29.16 17.05
CA PHE A 622 -16.24 -29.57 16.53
C PHE A 622 -16.02 -31.04 16.87
N GLU A 623 -15.70 -31.85 15.89
CA GLU A 623 -15.33 -33.24 16.06
C GLU A 623 -14.01 -33.52 15.36
N VAL A 624 -13.04 -34.01 16.12
CA VAL A 624 -11.72 -34.39 15.58
C VAL A 624 -11.82 -35.81 15.03
N LEU A 625 -11.58 -35.96 13.72
CA LEU A 625 -11.60 -37.22 13.00
C LEU A 625 -10.24 -37.86 12.91
N TRP A 626 -9.15 -37.09 12.96
CA TRP A 626 -7.76 -37.52 12.77
C TRP A 626 -6.79 -36.54 13.44
N PRO A 627 -5.55 -36.92 13.88
CA PRO A 627 -4.95 -38.26 13.82
C PRO A 627 -5.45 -39.21 14.92
N GLU A 628 -5.10 -40.49 14.88
CA GLU A 628 -5.49 -41.44 15.92
C GLU A 628 -4.84 -41.14 17.26
N GLN A 629 -3.59 -40.63 17.26
CA GLN A 629 -2.84 -40.26 18.44
C GLN A 629 -1.95 -39.06 18.17
N LEU A 630 -1.49 -38.39 19.22
CA LEU A 630 -0.59 -37.26 19.12
C LEU A 630 0.80 -37.70 18.62
N SER A 631 1.41 -36.96 17.72
CA SER A 631 2.75 -37.21 17.18
C SER A 631 3.69 -36.08 17.56
N LYS A 632 4.84 -36.39 18.18
CA LYS A 632 5.88 -35.39 18.50
C LYS A 632 6.54 -34.80 17.24
N LYS A 633 6.65 -35.59 16.18
CA LYS A 633 7.17 -35.21 14.87
C LYS A 633 6.01 -35.16 13.88
N SER A 634 5.07 -34.22 14.08
CA SER A 634 3.88 -34.09 13.25
C SER A 634 4.26 -33.79 11.80
N HIS A 635 3.95 -34.73 10.93
CA HIS A 635 4.07 -34.63 9.46
C HIS A 635 2.70 -34.30 8.85
N ASN A 636 2.61 -34.16 7.54
CA ASN A 636 1.35 -33.88 6.84
C ASN A 636 0.23 -34.83 7.22
N ASN A 637 0.49 -36.13 7.24
CA ASN A 637 -0.49 -37.15 7.60
C ASN A 637 -0.90 -37.17 9.10
N ASP A 638 -0.23 -36.38 9.94
CA ASP A 638 -0.61 -36.19 11.36
C ASP A 638 -1.48 -34.95 11.54
N SER A 639 -2.00 -34.36 10.48
CA SER A 639 -2.83 -33.14 10.53
C SER A 639 -4.10 -33.36 11.35
N CYS A 640 -4.41 -32.39 12.21
CA CYS A 640 -5.66 -32.34 12.98
C CYS A 640 -6.85 -32.09 12.03
N VAL A 641 -7.54 -33.16 11.62
CA VAL A 641 -8.70 -33.08 10.74
C VAL A 641 -9.96 -32.91 11.57
N ILE A 642 -10.74 -31.88 11.27
CA ILE A 642 -11.92 -31.50 12.06
C ILE A 642 -13.17 -31.44 11.14
N MET A 643 -14.22 -32.10 11.58
CA MET A 643 -15.58 -31.85 11.12
C MET A 643 -16.20 -30.74 11.97
N LEU A 644 -16.54 -29.63 11.33
CA LEU A 644 -17.25 -28.52 11.93
C LEU A 644 -18.71 -28.56 11.46
N SER A 645 -19.67 -28.47 12.39
CA SER A 645 -21.08 -28.48 12.06
C SER A 645 -21.92 -27.53 12.93
N ASP A 646 -22.89 -26.88 12.32
CA ASP A 646 -23.93 -26.10 13.02
C ASP A 646 -25.28 -26.84 13.11
N GLY A 647 -25.30 -28.14 12.79
CA GLY A 647 -26.48 -28.97 12.73
C GLY A 647 -27.16 -29.00 11.32
N LYS A 648 -26.90 -28.01 10.49
CA LYS A 648 -27.41 -27.92 9.08
C LYS A 648 -26.29 -28.09 8.05
N HIS A 649 -25.16 -27.46 8.30
CA HIS A 649 -24.03 -27.44 7.39
C HIS A 649 -22.85 -28.18 8.03
N LYS A 650 -22.08 -28.87 7.18
CA LYS A 650 -20.89 -29.59 7.56
C LYS A 650 -19.68 -29.08 6.77
N ILE A 651 -18.60 -28.77 7.46
CA ILE A 651 -17.35 -28.30 6.88
C ILE A 651 -16.22 -29.23 7.33
N LEU A 652 -15.45 -29.75 6.38
CA LEU A 652 -14.29 -30.58 6.64
C LEU A 652 -12.99 -29.78 6.51
N LEU A 653 -12.31 -29.53 7.63
CA LEU A 653 -10.99 -28.92 7.72
C LEU A 653 -9.94 -30.02 7.76
N THR A 654 -9.12 -30.15 6.74
CA THR A 654 -8.27 -31.32 6.51
C THR A 654 -6.80 -31.11 6.87
N GLY A 655 -6.35 -29.84 7.01
CA GLY A 655 -4.93 -29.55 7.03
C GLY A 655 -4.23 -30.14 5.76
N ASP A 656 -3.08 -30.74 5.96
CA ASP A 656 -2.24 -31.22 4.86
C ASP A 656 -2.20 -32.76 4.75
N ILE A 657 -3.31 -33.45 5.16
CA ILE A 657 -3.35 -34.90 4.97
C ILE A 657 -3.11 -35.28 3.53
N GLU A 658 -2.39 -36.38 3.34
CA GLU A 658 -2.07 -36.95 2.06
C GLU A 658 -2.86 -38.27 1.85
N ASN A 659 -2.65 -38.92 0.71
CA ASN A 659 -3.32 -40.17 0.31
C ASN A 659 -3.42 -41.20 1.44
N GLN A 660 -2.40 -41.37 2.29
CA GLN A 660 -2.41 -42.32 3.41
C GLN A 660 -3.44 -41.93 4.47
N GLY A 661 -3.43 -40.66 4.92
CA GLY A 661 -4.42 -40.15 5.87
C GLY A 661 -5.82 -40.15 5.30
N GLU A 662 -6.00 -39.76 4.03
CA GLU A 662 -7.30 -39.81 3.33
C GLU A 662 -7.88 -41.22 3.32
N LYS A 663 -7.09 -42.24 2.96
CA LYS A 663 -7.52 -43.64 2.96
C LYS A 663 -7.97 -44.11 4.36
N ALA A 664 -7.19 -43.77 5.38
CA ALA A 664 -7.49 -44.14 6.76
C ALA A 664 -8.81 -43.52 7.23
N ILE A 665 -9.01 -42.22 7.04
CA ILE A 665 -10.23 -41.50 7.43
C ILE A 665 -11.43 -42.03 6.64
N THR A 666 -11.27 -42.28 5.33
CA THR A 666 -12.35 -42.80 4.48
C THR A 666 -12.79 -44.21 4.93
N ALA A 667 -11.86 -45.07 5.28
CA ALA A 667 -12.15 -46.39 5.80
C ALA A 667 -12.89 -46.37 7.15
N LEU A 668 -12.53 -45.43 8.03
CA LEU A 668 -13.09 -45.32 9.38
C LEU A 668 -14.51 -44.72 9.37
N TYR A 669 -14.73 -43.65 8.60
CA TYR A 669 -15.94 -42.84 8.74
C TYR A 669 -16.95 -43.01 7.56
N LYS A 670 -16.49 -43.48 6.40
CA LYS A 670 -17.37 -43.70 5.21
C LYS A 670 -18.30 -42.48 4.95
N HIS A 671 -19.62 -42.71 4.87
CA HIS A 671 -20.62 -41.67 4.62
C HIS A 671 -20.73 -40.59 5.71
N GLN A 672 -20.13 -40.78 6.89
CA GLN A 672 -20.11 -39.74 7.93
C GLN A 672 -19.23 -38.55 7.53
N LEU A 673 -18.35 -38.71 6.51
CA LEU A 673 -17.50 -37.66 5.98
C LEU A 673 -18.24 -36.69 5.06
N ASP A 674 -19.49 -36.96 4.70
CA ASP A 674 -20.28 -36.08 3.84
C ASP A 674 -20.29 -34.66 4.38
N SER A 675 -19.90 -33.67 3.55
CA SER A 675 -19.77 -32.28 3.97
C SER A 675 -20.07 -31.30 2.83
N ASP A 676 -20.71 -30.18 3.14
CA ASP A 676 -21.04 -29.14 2.16
C ASP A 676 -19.81 -28.44 1.62
N ILE A 677 -18.80 -28.18 2.50
CA ILE A 677 -17.56 -27.50 2.18
C ILE A 677 -16.37 -28.37 2.60
N LEU A 678 -15.46 -28.55 1.68
CA LEU A 678 -14.18 -29.22 1.89
C LEU A 678 -13.05 -28.21 1.75
N PHE A 679 -12.13 -28.17 2.71
CA PHE A 679 -10.82 -27.58 2.48
C PHE A 679 -9.94 -28.57 1.73
N ALA A 680 -9.37 -28.13 0.60
CA ALA A 680 -8.54 -29.02 -0.21
C ALA A 680 -7.30 -29.47 0.59
N PRO A 681 -7.13 -30.78 0.83
CA PRO A 681 -5.98 -31.27 1.57
C PRO A 681 -4.66 -30.83 0.91
N HIS A 682 -3.69 -30.46 1.72
CA HIS A 682 -2.32 -30.09 1.31
C HIS A 682 -2.32 -29.07 0.16
N HIS A 683 -3.16 -28.03 0.30
CA HIS A 683 -3.29 -26.90 -0.66
C HIS A 683 -3.60 -27.35 -2.10
N GLY A 684 -4.17 -28.53 -2.29
CA GLY A 684 -4.40 -29.14 -3.61
C GLY A 684 -3.13 -29.77 -4.22
N SER A 685 -2.23 -30.27 -3.40
CA SER A 685 -1.05 -31.05 -3.84
C SER A 685 -1.47 -32.36 -4.54
N ASN A 686 -0.67 -32.81 -5.51
CA ASN A 686 -0.91 -34.11 -6.18
C ASN A 686 -0.75 -35.33 -5.25
N THR A 687 -0.17 -35.15 -4.06
CA THR A 687 -0.06 -36.21 -3.03
C THR A 687 -1.38 -36.44 -2.27
N SER A 688 -2.39 -35.62 -2.49
CA SER A 688 -3.66 -35.59 -1.79
C SER A 688 -4.86 -35.52 -2.74
N SER A 689 -6.06 -35.36 -2.20
CA SER A 689 -7.33 -35.20 -2.95
C SER A 689 -7.58 -36.41 -3.88
N THR A 690 -7.52 -37.62 -3.31
CA THR A 690 -7.81 -38.86 -4.08
C THR A 690 -9.24 -38.91 -4.53
N SER A 691 -9.52 -39.54 -5.68
CA SER A 691 -10.88 -39.64 -6.21
C SER A 691 -11.82 -40.41 -5.26
N LEU A 692 -11.31 -41.36 -4.47
CA LEU A 692 -12.09 -42.04 -3.46
C LEU A 692 -12.51 -41.09 -2.34
N PHE A 693 -11.56 -40.30 -1.78
CA PHE A 693 -11.82 -39.33 -0.75
C PHE A 693 -12.82 -38.27 -1.20
N ILE A 694 -12.62 -37.70 -2.39
CA ILE A 694 -13.54 -36.70 -2.98
C ILE A 694 -14.96 -37.24 -3.09
N ARG A 695 -15.13 -38.48 -3.59
CA ARG A 695 -16.46 -39.12 -3.72
C ARG A 695 -17.10 -39.42 -2.38
N THR A 696 -16.30 -39.80 -1.37
CA THR A 696 -16.82 -40.08 -0.03
C THR A 696 -17.25 -38.83 0.72
N VAL A 697 -16.49 -37.74 0.60
CA VAL A 697 -16.81 -36.43 1.22
C VAL A 697 -17.93 -35.74 0.43
N SER A 698 -18.04 -35.96 -0.87
CA SER A 698 -19.08 -35.41 -1.79
C SER A 698 -19.38 -33.91 -1.59
N PRO A 699 -18.37 -33.01 -1.50
CA PRO A 699 -18.61 -31.62 -1.17
C PRO A 699 -19.25 -30.85 -2.33
N LYS A 700 -20.09 -29.86 -2.02
CA LYS A 700 -20.62 -28.92 -3.00
C LYS A 700 -19.57 -27.90 -3.45
N VAL A 701 -18.69 -27.51 -2.51
CA VAL A 701 -17.66 -26.50 -2.71
C VAL A 701 -16.35 -26.98 -2.10
N VAL A 702 -15.26 -26.80 -2.83
CA VAL A 702 -13.91 -26.95 -2.31
C VAL A 702 -13.21 -25.59 -2.21
N LEU A 703 -12.67 -25.27 -1.02
CA LEU A 703 -11.88 -24.07 -0.75
C LEU A 703 -10.40 -24.42 -0.77
N VAL A 704 -9.63 -23.66 -1.51
CA VAL A 704 -8.20 -23.93 -1.70
C VAL A 704 -7.38 -22.72 -1.29
N SER A 705 -6.55 -22.88 -0.27
CA SER A 705 -5.57 -21.86 0.11
C SER A 705 -4.27 -22.11 -0.67
N SER A 706 -3.90 -21.19 -1.56
CA SER A 706 -2.66 -21.36 -2.35
C SER A 706 -2.08 -20.05 -2.85
N ALA A 707 -0.79 -20.08 -3.21
CA ALA A 707 -0.10 -18.95 -3.84
C ALA A 707 -0.18 -19.05 -5.37
N ARG A 708 -0.43 -17.92 -6.05
CA ARG A 708 -0.45 -17.88 -7.52
C ARG A 708 0.88 -18.34 -8.15
N TYR A 709 2.00 -17.98 -7.56
CA TYR A 709 3.35 -18.33 -8.05
C TYR A 709 4.03 -19.28 -7.08
N SER A 710 3.38 -20.42 -6.78
CA SER A 710 3.97 -21.43 -5.89
C SER A 710 5.20 -22.09 -6.53
N PRO A 711 6.35 -22.15 -5.82
CA PRO A 711 7.52 -22.88 -6.28
C PRO A 711 7.27 -24.38 -6.41
N TRP A 712 6.31 -24.90 -5.65
CA TRP A 712 5.95 -26.34 -5.63
C TRP A 712 4.87 -26.69 -6.65
N LYS A 713 4.46 -25.74 -7.50
CA LYS A 713 3.40 -25.94 -8.51
C LYS A 713 2.08 -26.41 -7.89
N ILE A 714 1.73 -25.86 -6.71
CA ILE A 714 0.48 -26.14 -5.98
C ILE A 714 -0.44 -24.94 -6.18
N PRO A 715 -1.75 -25.17 -6.47
CA PRO A 715 -2.45 -26.46 -6.61
C PRO A 715 -2.07 -27.19 -7.91
N SER A 716 -2.13 -28.52 -7.89
CA SER A 716 -1.86 -29.36 -9.05
C SER A 716 -3.02 -29.34 -10.04
N HIS A 717 -2.74 -29.23 -11.34
CA HIS A 717 -3.76 -29.30 -12.39
C HIS A 717 -4.53 -30.64 -12.36
N LYS A 718 -3.86 -31.74 -12.04
CA LYS A 718 -4.51 -33.07 -11.90
C LYS A 718 -5.55 -33.05 -10.77
N VAL A 719 -5.27 -32.39 -9.65
CA VAL A 719 -6.20 -32.26 -8.53
C VAL A 719 -7.38 -31.37 -8.92
N TYR A 720 -7.13 -30.23 -9.56
CA TYR A 720 -8.19 -29.37 -10.09
C TYR A 720 -9.14 -30.16 -11.01
N LEU A 721 -8.61 -30.97 -11.94
CA LEU A 721 -9.43 -31.77 -12.84
C LEU A 721 -10.25 -32.81 -12.10
N ARG A 722 -9.77 -33.46 -11.03
CA ARG A 722 -10.56 -34.41 -10.21
C ARG A 722 -11.80 -33.74 -9.63
N TYR A 723 -11.68 -32.54 -9.06
CA TYR A 723 -12.81 -31.78 -8.53
C TYR A 723 -13.76 -31.32 -9.64
N LYS A 724 -13.21 -30.82 -10.75
CA LYS A 724 -14.00 -30.40 -11.91
C LYS A 724 -14.82 -31.53 -12.52
N HIS A 725 -14.24 -32.73 -12.72
CA HIS A 725 -14.94 -33.90 -13.21
C HIS A 725 -16.01 -34.41 -12.24
N SER A 726 -15.88 -34.15 -10.96
CA SER A 726 -16.89 -34.44 -9.95
C SER A 726 -17.95 -33.34 -9.81
N ASN A 727 -17.96 -32.34 -10.68
CA ASN A 727 -18.87 -31.17 -10.68
C ASN A 727 -18.88 -30.38 -9.36
N ILE A 728 -17.72 -30.31 -8.68
CA ILE A 728 -17.52 -29.60 -7.42
C ILE A 728 -17.02 -28.17 -7.70
N LYS A 729 -17.67 -27.19 -7.09
CA LYS A 729 -17.28 -25.79 -7.25
C LYS A 729 -15.92 -25.53 -6.60
N TRP A 730 -14.91 -25.22 -7.41
CA TRP A 730 -13.55 -24.90 -7.00
C TRP A 730 -13.40 -23.40 -6.75
N ILE A 731 -12.94 -23.00 -5.55
CA ILE A 731 -12.66 -21.60 -5.22
C ILE A 731 -11.28 -21.51 -4.55
N ASN A 732 -10.38 -20.70 -5.15
CA ASN A 732 -8.99 -20.62 -4.76
C ASN A 732 -8.63 -19.20 -4.30
N THR A 733 -7.91 -19.06 -3.19
CA THR A 733 -7.44 -17.76 -2.68
C THR A 733 -6.49 -17.05 -3.65
N ALA A 734 -5.71 -17.78 -4.44
CA ALA A 734 -4.83 -17.20 -5.47
C ALA A 734 -5.59 -16.41 -6.55
N GLU A 735 -6.85 -16.73 -6.82
CA GLU A 735 -7.69 -16.02 -7.79
C GLU A 735 -8.65 -15.07 -7.12
N SER A 736 -9.17 -15.47 -5.96
CA SER A 736 -10.26 -14.80 -5.27
C SER A 736 -9.78 -13.75 -4.26
N GLY A 737 -8.53 -13.83 -3.80
CA GLY A 737 -8.15 -13.19 -2.55
C GLY A 737 -8.80 -13.90 -1.36
N GLN A 738 -9.09 -13.18 -0.29
CA GLN A 738 -9.89 -13.68 0.83
C GLN A 738 -11.20 -14.28 0.34
N ILE A 739 -11.61 -15.41 0.95
CA ILE A 739 -12.90 -16.07 0.69
C ILE A 739 -13.65 -16.10 2.03
N THR A 740 -14.84 -15.50 2.07
CA THR A 740 -15.71 -15.52 3.25
C THR A 740 -16.98 -16.27 2.93
N VAL A 741 -17.33 -17.20 3.81
CA VAL A 741 -18.59 -17.95 3.78
C VAL A 741 -19.44 -17.48 4.94
N TRP A 742 -20.60 -16.93 4.65
CA TRP A 742 -21.60 -16.54 5.64
C TRP A 742 -22.70 -17.59 5.74
N PHE A 743 -22.93 -18.07 6.94
CA PHE A 743 -23.99 -19.01 7.26
C PHE A 743 -25.19 -18.24 7.82
N LYS A 744 -26.20 -18.04 6.98
CA LYS A 744 -27.48 -17.41 7.35
C LYS A 744 -28.52 -18.49 7.64
N LYS A 745 -29.67 -18.11 8.21
CA LYS A 745 -30.71 -19.08 8.64
C LYS A 745 -31.10 -20.09 7.57
N GLU A 746 -31.16 -19.67 6.29
CA GLU A 746 -31.64 -20.52 5.19
C GLU A 746 -30.66 -20.65 4.01
N LYS A 747 -29.61 -19.81 3.96
CA LYS A 747 -28.72 -19.74 2.78
C LYS A 747 -27.25 -19.66 3.19
N LEU A 748 -26.45 -20.40 2.47
CA LEU A 748 -24.99 -20.26 2.47
C LEU A 748 -24.60 -19.25 1.39
N GLN A 749 -23.90 -18.19 1.80
CA GLN A 749 -23.42 -17.16 0.88
C GLN A 749 -21.90 -17.13 0.88
N ILE A 750 -21.28 -17.26 -0.28
CA ILE A 750 -19.82 -17.18 -0.47
C ILE A 750 -19.52 -15.87 -1.15
N ALA A 751 -18.54 -15.13 -0.60
CA ALA A 751 -18.04 -13.93 -1.21
C ALA A 751 -16.50 -13.96 -1.32
N ARG A 752 -16.01 -13.53 -2.46
CA ARG A 752 -14.60 -13.49 -2.84
C ARG A 752 -14.15 -12.04 -2.86
N TYR A 753 -12.97 -11.77 -2.31
CA TYR A 753 -12.49 -10.38 -2.14
C TYR A 753 -12.41 -9.63 -3.47
N ARG A 754 -11.78 -10.24 -4.47
CA ARG A 754 -11.51 -9.58 -5.76
C ARG A 754 -12.77 -9.39 -6.60
N GLN A 755 -13.77 -10.25 -6.45
CA GLN A 755 -14.97 -10.25 -7.30
C GLN A 755 -16.20 -9.61 -6.63
N GLU A 756 -16.42 -9.87 -5.32
CA GLU A 756 -17.65 -9.44 -4.64
C GLU A 756 -17.42 -8.48 -3.46
N ILE A 757 -16.37 -8.68 -2.64
CA ILE A 757 -16.15 -7.85 -1.45
C ILE A 757 -15.56 -6.49 -1.83
N HIS A 758 -14.52 -6.49 -2.66
CA HIS A 758 -13.84 -5.27 -3.09
C HIS A 758 -13.39 -5.34 -4.54
N PRO A 759 -14.35 -5.42 -5.49
CA PRO A 759 -14.06 -5.54 -6.91
C PRO A 759 -13.43 -4.25 -7.44
N ARG A 760 -12.23 -4.36 -8.00
CA ARG A 760 -11.47 -3.25 -8.60
C ARG A 760 -10.68 -3.78 -9.79
N TRP A 761 -10.62 -2.99 -10.87
CA TRP A 761 -9.88 -3.36 -12.08
C TRP A 761 -8.42 -3.71 -11.79
N TYR A 762 -7.78 -3.02 -10.85
CA TYR A 762 -6.38 -3.27 -10.48
C TYR A 762 -6.18 -4.52 -9.61
N HIS A 763 -7.24 -5.24 -9.26
CA HIS A 763 -7.20 -6.54 -8.59
C HIS A 763 -7.27 -7.72 -9.55
N LEU A 764 -7.64 -7.53 -10.84
CA LEU A 764 -7.99 -8.60 -11.77
C LEU A 764 -7.03 -8.77 -12.96
N TRP A 765 -6.05 -7.88 -13.14
CA TRP A 765 -5.22 -7.77 -14.33
C TRP A 765 -4.09 -8.80 -14.49
N PHE A 766 -3.93 -9.74 -13.60
CA PHE A 766 -2.87 -10.74 -13.64
C PHE A 766 -3.21 -11.99 -14.51
N GLY A 767 -4.36 -12.00 -15.17
CA GLY A 767 -4.81 -13.11 -16.02
C GLY A 767 -5.31 -14.33 -15.25
N ASP A 768 -5.83 -15.33 -15.97
CA ASP A 768 -6.28 -16.58 -15.38
C ASP A 768 -5.15 -17.41 -14.78
N LEU A 769 -5.46 -18.32 -13.85
CA LEU A 769 -4.52 -19.29 -13.34
C LEU A 769 -4.10 -20.21 -14.49
N THR A 770 -2.90 -20.01 -14.99
CA THR A 770 -2.26 -21.02 -15.83
C THR A 770 -1.71 -22.09 -14.89
N PHE A 771 -2.38 -23.21 -14.78
CA PHE A 771 -1.79 -24.38 -14.15
C PHE A 771 -0.53 -24.75 -14.94
N PRO A 772 0.65 -24.83 -14.30
CA PRO A 772 1.85 -25.29 -15.00
C PRO A 772 1.60 -26.73 -15.46
N GLU A 773 1.77 -26.95 -16.75
CA GLU A 773 1.76 -28.29 -17.33
C GLU A 773 2.83 -29.20 -16.72
#